data_4f4b9f14789a95dd5d1fe455b56c519c
#
_entry.id   4f4b9f14789a95dd5d1fe455b56c519c
#
_cell.length_a   1.000
_cell.length_b   1.000
_cell.length_c   1.000
_cell.angle_alpha   90.00
_cell.angle_beta   90.00
_cell.angle_gamma   90.00
#
_symmetry.space_group_name_H-M   'P 1'
#
loop_
_entity.id
_entity.type
_entity.pdbx_description
1 polymer ?
#
loop_
_entity_poly.entity_id
_entity_poly.type
_entity_poly.pdbx_seq_one_letter_code
_entity_poly.pdbx_strand_id
1 'polypeptide(L)'
;MKPDGTIMKEENNEEGKAVWKPYSKLGVRRAFLNDLSPVASFIAYNYNTPVDAQTFEKEAKGILSEVEKELGWMYETRHSDGRKGKINYTVWSDVFVCPECINEFVYWDVAVDKEAAIVFKEFSCPNCDVKLTKRNVDHAWISKYDHYVGETIRQAKQVPVLINYTVDGKRAEKRPDEYDFQVIEKIDNSEIPFWFPTNRMIEGKESRRNDPVGITHIHHFYTKRNLWIISAFYKSIHSKPVDERILKYLKIWFTSSQSRLHIMNRYAAQHKRHVGPMANTLYISSTPTEISPFYFFNLKVKENTIDANLLRQNVFQIGSCSDVRILNESLDYVFIDPPFGANINYSELSFLWESWLKVSTNNKMEAIENSVQGKGLNEYRQLMIDCFKEAYRVLKPGRWMTVEFSNTKASVWNSIQAAISEAGFVVANVAALDKGRGGLHAIIGPTAVKQDLVISAYKPKKENIEKMKGEQNTEESAWIFVTQHLEQLPVFLGIKGEAQVISERTPRILFDRMVAYHVQNGLTVPISSVEFQASVAQRFPMRDGMAFLERQVAEYDKKRTLVKEFAQMSLFVSDENSAIEWIRQQLLKKPQTRQDLHPNYMKEIQHIAKHELLPELDDLLYQNFLCYEGDGVLPDQIAAYLRRNYKDLRGLEVTDAALIEKAMNRWYVPDPNKQADLEKLREKSLLREFEGYLEELEKSKKKLKQFRTEAIRVGFKKAYSEKDFEKIVKVGDRLPETIIQEDDKLLMYYDNACIRLGL
;
A
#
# COMPACT_ATOMS: atom_id res chain seq x y z
N MET A 1 -18.03 34.38 -8.63
CA MET A 1 -19.13 33.45 -9.01
C MET A 1 -20.29 34.29 -9.55
N LYS A 2 -20.90 33.88 -10.67
CA LYS A 2 -22.10 34.52 -11.23
C LYS A 2 -23.37 34.05 -10.49
N PRO A 3 -24.48 34.78 -10.56
CA PRO A 3 -25.74 34.40 -9.92
C PRO A 3 -26.29 33.04 -10.39
N ASP A 4 -25.98 32.61 -11.61
CA ASP A 4 -26.37 31.31 -12.18
C ASP A 4 -25.49 30.13 -11.69
N GLY A 5 -24.61 30.37 -10.72
CA GLY A 5 -23.69 29.37 -10.17
C GLY A 5 -22.41 29.17 -10.99
N THR A 6 -22.18 29.94 -12.07
CA THR A 6 -20.94 29.86 -12.85
C THR A 6 -19.76 30.39 -12.04
N ILE A 7 -18.75 29.56 -11.84
CA ILE A 7 -17.46 29.93 -11.23
C ILE A 7 -16.58 30.50 -12.33
N MET A 8 -16.12 31.73 -12.12
CA MET A 8 -15.23 32.42 -13.05
C MET A 8 -13.81 32.30 -12.54
N LYS A 9 -12.85 32.11 -13.45
CA LYS A 9 -11.40 32.13 -13.18
C LYS A 9 -10.79 33.32 -13.91
N GLU A 10 -9.92 34.00 -13.21
CA GLU A 10 -9.15 35.10 -13.82
C GLU A 10 -8.03 34.52 -14.68
N GLU A 11 -7.99 34.89 -15.94
CA GLU A 11 -6.92 34.56 -16.90
C GLU A 11 -6.51 35.81 -17.64
N ASN A 12 -5.23 35.95 -17.97
CA ASN A 12 -4.80 37.05 -18.79
C ASN A 12 -5.07 36.74 -20.27
N ASN A 13 -5.59 37.74 -21.02
CA ASN A 13 -5.71 37.64 -22.46
C ASN A 13 -4.34 37.80 -23.16
N GLU A 14 -4.33 37.75 -24.49
CA GLU A 14 -3.11 37.91 -25.32
C GLU A 14 -2.40 39.25 -25.13
N GLU A 15 -3.12 40.27 -24.67
CA GLU A 15 -2.59 41.61 -24.36
C GLU A 15 -2.12 41.76 -22.90
N GLY A 16 -2.15 40.68 -22.10
CA GLY A 16 -1.76 40.71 -20.70
C GLY A 16 -2.81 41.27 -19.72
N LYS A 17 -4.02 41.59 -20.19
CA LYS A 17 -5.12 42.10 -19.35
C LYS A 17 -5.87 40.94 -18.70
N ALA A 18 -6.21 41.09 -17.41
CA ALA A 18 -7.02 40.15 -16.66
C ALA A 18 -8.44 40.02 -17.23
N VAL A 19 -8.82 38.85 -17.68
CA VAL A 19 -10.16 38.53 -18.20
C VAL A 19 -10.74 37.37 -17.42
N TRP A 20 -11.97 37.52 -16.97
CA TRP A 20 -12.70 36.49 -16.26
C TRP A 20 -13.39 35.53 -17.23
N LYS A 21 -12.92 34.27 -17.28
CA LYS A 21 -13.53 33.22 -18.10
C LYS A 21 -14.32 32.24 -17.27
N PRO A 22 -15.40 31.65 -17.80
CA PRO A 22 -16.09 30.54 -17.13
C PRO A 22 -15.13 29.36 -16.90
N TYR A 23 -15.00 28.93 -15.65
CA TYR A 23 -14.11 27.83 -15.27
C TYR A 23 -14.90 26.56 -14.87
N SER A 24 -15.98 26.75 -14.11
CA SER A 24 -16.81 25.66 -13.61
C SER A 24 -18.22 26.18 -13.30
N LYS A 25 -19.13 25.29 -12.97
CA LYS A 25 -20.47 25.65 -12.52
C LYS A 25 -20.77 24.93 -11.20
N LEU A 26 -21.33 25.64 -10.23
CA LEU A 26 -21.89 25.01 -9.05
C LEU A 26 -23.00 24.04 -9.46
N GLY A 27 -22.98 22.89 -8.86
CA GLY A 27 -23.97 21.86 -9.10
C GLY A 27 -23.84 20.74 -8.06
N VAL A 28 -24.88 19.93 -7.98
CA VAL A 28 -24.87 18.75 -7.12
C VAL A 28 -23.95 17.70 -7.74
N ARG A 29 -23.01 17.19 -6.95
CA ARG A 29 -22.22 16.00 -7.30
C ARG A 29 -22.93 14.78 -6.74
N ARG A 30 -23.22 13.81 -7.60
CA ARG A 30 -23.78 12.51 -7.20
C ARG A 30 -22.67 11.50 -7.21
N ALA A 31 -22.54 10.70 -6.16
CA ALA A 31 -21.56 9.65 -6.07
C ALA A 31 -22.22 8.28 -6.11
N PHE A 32 -21.62 7.39 -6.88
CA PHE A 32 -21.87 5.95 -6.80
C PHE A 32 -20.67 5.36 -6.05
N LEU A 33 -20.93 4.78 -4.88
CA LEU A 33 -19.93 4.23 -3.99
C LEU A 33 -20.05 2.71 -4.00
N ASN A 34 -18.97 2.02 -4.38
CA ASN A 34 -18.93 0.56 -4.44
C ASN A 34 -17.73 0.04 -3.67
N ASP A 35 -17.95 -0.97 -2.86
CA ASP A 35 -16.89 -1.71 -2.18
C ASP A 35 -17.27 -3.19 -2.10
N LEU A 36 -16.26 -4.06 -2.17
CA LEU A 36 -16.43 -5.50 -2.01
C LEU A 36 -16.85 -5.85 -0.58
N SER A 37 -16.30 -5.12 0.41
CA SER A 37 -16.60 -5.33 1.82
C SER A 37 -17.94 -4.72 2.22
N PRO A 38 -18.86 -5.51 2.78
CA PRO A 38 -20.11 -5.00 3.34
C PRO A 38 -19.90 -3.94 4.42
N VAL A 39 -18.86 -4.10 5.27
CA VAL A 39 -18.57 -3.12 6.33
C VAL A 39 -18.05 -1.81 5.76
N ALA A 40 -17.24 -1.83 4.70
CA ALA A 40 -16.76 -0.61 4.06
C ALA A 40 -17.92 0.16 3.42
N SER A 41 -18.80 -0.52 2.68
CA SER A 41 -20.03 0.08 2.13
C SER A 41 -20.96 0.61 3.22
N PHE A 42 -21.06 -0.09 4.36
CA PHE A 42 -21.84 0.34 5.51
C PHE A 42 -21.28 1.62 6.15
N ILE A 43 -19.96 1.72 6.27
CA ILE A 43 -19.28 2.94 6.73
C ILE A 43 -19.54 4.09 5.75
N ALA A 44 -19.34 3.85 4.44
CA ALA A 44 -19.58 4.85 3.40
C ALA A 44 -21.04 5.36 3.43
N TYR A 45 -22.01 4.45 3.56
CA TYR A 45 -23.43 4.80 3.69
C TYR A 45 -23.68 5.74 4.89
N ASN A 46 -23.15 5.38 6.06
CA ASN A 46 -23.42 6.12 7.29
C ASN A 46 -22.77 7.51 7.29
N TYR A 47 -21.57 7.66 6.73
CA TYR A 47 -20.92 8.96 6.59
C TYR A 47 -21.57 9.88 5.54
N ASN A 48 -22.28 9.32 4.59
CA ASN A 48 -22.91 10.07 3.50
C ASN A 48 -24.43 10.20 3.62
N THR A 49 -25.04 9.70 4.70
CA THR A 49 -26.48 9.78 4.93
C THR A 49 -26.76 10.58 6.20
N PRO A 50 -27.58 11.63 6.15
CA PRO A 50 -27.92 12.43 7.30
C PRO A 50 -28.51 11.61 8.46
N VAL A 51 -28.23 12.02 9.69
CA VAL A 51 -28.80 11.44 10.92
C VAL A 51 -29.12 12.56 11.91
N ASP A 52 -30.15 12.37 12.70
CA ASP A 52 -30.43 13.26 13.84
C ASP A 52 -29.39 12.97 14.96
N ALA A 53 -28.44 13.88 15.09
CA ALA A 53 -27.33 13.76 16.03
C ALA A 53 -27.79 13.82 17.50
N GLN A 54 -28.86 14.58 17.81
CA GLN A 54 -29.38 14.69 19.17
C GLN A 54 -30.07 13.40 19.62
N THR A 55 -30.90 12.83 18.77
CA THR A 55 -31.53 11.53 19.02
C THR A 55 -30.51 10.43 19.13
N PHE A 56 -29.49 10.39 18.22
CA PHE A 56 -28.40 9.43 18.32
C PHE A 56 -27.64 9.55 19.67
N GLU A 57 -27.23 10.75 20.06
CA GLU A 57 -26.47 10.97 21.30
C GLU A 57 -27.28 10.55 22.53
N LYS A 58 -28.57 10.87 22.57
CA LYS A 58 -29.48 10.48 23.65
C LYS A 58 -29.58 8.96 23.78
N GLU A 59 -29.83 8.26 22.67
CA GLU A 59 -29.99 6.82 22.68
C GLU A 59 -28.65 6.10 23.02
N ALA A 60 -27.52 6.56 22.44
CA ALA A 60 -26.20 6.00 22.73
C ALA A 60 -25.83 6.15 24.23
N LYS A 61 -26.08 7.32 24.84
CA LYS A 61 -25.87 7.54 26.27
C LYS A 61 -26.80 6.70 27.13
N GLY A 62 -28.07 6.53 26.71
CA GLY A 62 -29.02 5.67 27.38
C GLY A 62 -28.56 4.22 27.42
N ILE A 63 -28.11 3.68 26.27
CA ILE A 63 -27.56 2.32 26.16
C ILE A 63 -26.31 2.18 27.03
N LEU A 64 -25.38 3.15 26.99
CA LEU A 64 -24.17 3.13 27.80
C LEU A 64 -24.50 3.05 29.29
N SER A 65 -25.42 3.88 29.78
CA SER A 65 -25.84 3.90 31.18
C SER A 65 -26.52 2.59 31.61
N GLU A 66 -27.37 2.02 30.77
CA GLU A 66 -28.06 0.76 30.99
C GLU A 66 -27.05 -0.41 31.16
N VAL A 67 -26.11 -0.55 30.22
CA VAL A 67 -25.10 -1.61 30.26
C VAL A 67 -24.11 -1.40 31.39
N GLU A 68 -23.70 -0.16 31.68
CA GLU A 68 -22.79 0.13 32.80
C GLU A 68 -23.45 -0.18 34.14
N LYS A 69 -24.75 0.11 34.30
CA LYS A 69 -25.50 -0.24 35.53
C LYS A 69 -25.55 -1.74 35.76
N GLU A 70 -25.73 -2.53 34.70
CA GLU A 70 -25.83 -4.00 34.79
C GLU A 70 -24.47 -4.68 34.98
N LEU A 71 -23.46 -4.28 34.19
CA LEU A 71 -22.19 -5.00 34.04
C LEU A 71 -20.95 -4.20 34.52
N GLY A 72 -21.14 -2.98 35.02
CA GLY A 72 -20.02 -2.11 35.46
C GLY A 72 -19.16 -2.73 36.57
N TRP A 73 -19.73 -3.63 37.37
CA TRP A 73 -19.01 -4.37 38.42
C TRP A 73 -17.82 -5.16 37.90
N MET A 74 -17.85 -5.58 36.63
CA MET A 74 -16.77 -6.31 35.99
C MET A 74 -15.51 -5.47 35.81
N TYR A 75 -15.62 -4.16 35.82
CA TYR A 75 -14.52 -3.19 35.71
C TYR A 75 -14.33 -2.39 37.01
N GLU A 76 -14.71 -2.94 38.14
CA GLU A 76 -14.39 -2.41 39.49
C GLU A 76 -13.14 -3.09 40.04
N THR A 77 -12.34 -2.32 40.78
CA THR A 77 -11.18 -2.80 41.54
C THR A 77 -11.15 -2.10 42.90
N ARG A 78 -10.32 -2.58 43.83
CA ARG A 78 -10.11 -1.94 45.13
C ARG A 78 -8.81 -1.16 45.17
N HIS A 79 -8.87 0.07 45.64
CA HIS A 79 -7.70 0.86 45.94
C HIS A 79 -7.09 0.40 47.29
N SER A 80 -5.82 0.73 47.54
CA SER A 80 -5.10 0.30 48.74
C SER A 80 -5.79 0.67 50.09
N ASP A 81 -6.61 1.69 50.07
CA ASP A 81 -7.41 2.13 51.24
C ASP A 81 -8.84 1.56 51.26
N GLY A 82 -9.16 0.60 50.42
CA GLY A 82 -10.44 -0.08 50.32
C GLY A 82 -11.49 0.60 49.45
N ARG A 83 -11.27 1.83 48.96
CA ARG A 83 -12.20 2.50 48.05
C ARG A 83 -12.33 1.77 46.71
N LYS A 84 -13.50 1.87 46.10
CA LYS A 84 -13.73 1.35 44.76
C LYS A 84 -13.11 2.24 43.72
N GLY A 85 -12.36 1.64 42.77
CA GLY A 85 -11.83 2.28 41.59
C GLY A 85 -12.45 1.68 40.32
N LYS A 86 -12.54 2.48 39.24
CA LYS A 86 -12.96 2.02 37.94
C LYS A 86 -11.73 1.68 37.09
N ILE A 87 -11.64 0.45 36.56
CA ILE A 87 -10.56 -0.02 35.71
C ILE A 87 -10.65 0.68 34.38
N ASN A 88 -9.55 1.33 33.95
CA ASN A 88 -9.39 1.90 32.61
C ASN A 88 -8.91 0.85 31.62
N TYR A 89 -7.88 0.09 32.02
CA TYR A 89 -7.37 -1.05 31.28
C TYR A 89 -6.60 -2.02 32.18
N THR A 90 -6.52 -3.27 31.73
CA THR A 90 -5.69 -4.31 32.33
C THR A 90 -4.65 -4.77 31.33
N VAL A 91 -3.38 -4.87 31.74
CA VAL A 91 -2.32 -5.49 30.94
C VAL A 91 -2.24 -6.94 31.30
N TRP A 92 -2.25 -7.78 30.28
CA TRP A 92 -2.04 -9.23 30.38
C TRP A 92 -0.64 -9.57 29.90
N SER A 93 -0.10 -10.71 30.33
CA SER A 93 1.20 -11.17 29.93
C SER A 93 1.14 -12.65 29.52
N ASP A 94 1.83 -12.99 28.46
CA ASP A 94 2.10 -14.39 28.14
C ASP A 94 2.87 -15.04 29.28
N VAL A 95 2.59 -16.33 29.51
CA VAL A 95 3.35 -17.21 30.38
C VAL A 95 4.13 -18.19 29.50
N PHE A 96 5.42 -18.27 29.72
CA PHE A 96 6.31 -19.15 29.00
C PHE A 96 6.85 -20.27 29.89
N VAL A 97 7.36 -21.33 29.26
CA VAL A 97 8.03 -22.46 29.92
C VAL A 97 9.51 -22.37 29.59
N CYS A 98 10.35 -22.46 30.62
CA CYS A 98 11.81 -22.53 30.45
C CYS A 98 12.20 -23.88 29.85
N PRO A 99 12.95 -23.94 28.75
CA PRO A 99 13.36 -25.22 28.14
C PRO A 99 14.30 -26.05 28.99
N GLU A 100 15.06 -25.41 29.92
CA GLU A 100 16.04 -26.10 30.77
C GLU A 100 15.41 -26.67 32.06
N CYS A 101 14.63 -25.86 32.78
CA CYS A 101 14.08 -26.29 34.09
C CYS A 101 12.59 -26.58 34.06
N ILE A 102 11.91 -26.45 32.93
CA ILE A 102 10.49 -26.72 32.69
C ILE A 102 9.53 -25.90 33.58
N ASN A 103 10.04 -24.91 34.33
CA ASN A 103 9.20 -24.05 35.14
C ASN A 103 8.52 -22.96 34.27
N GLU A 104 7.26 -22.67 34.62
CA GLU A 104 6.52 -21.54 34.03
C GLU A 104 7.01 -20.20 34.62
N PHE A 105 7.06 -19.16 33.77
CA PHE A 105 7.35 -17.82 34.19
C PHE A 105 6.53 -16.79 33.41
N VAL A 106 6.23 -15.66 34.06
CA VAL A 106 5.47 -14.56 33.45
C VAL A 106 6.43 -13.67 32.67
N TYR A 107 6.19 -13.48 31.38
CA TYR A 107 7.05 -12.68 30.49
C TYR A 107 7.22 -11.23 31.00
N TRP A 108 6.16 -10.61 31.51
CA TRP A 108 6.20 -9.29 32.10
C TRP A 108 7.26 -9.14 33.18
N ASP A 109 7.40 -10.09 34.06
CA ASP A 109 8.27 -10.02 35.23
C ASP A 109 9.76 -10.13 34.91
N VAL A 110 10.10 -10.76 33.78
CA VAL A 110 11.50 -11.00 33.39
C VAL A 110 11.97 -10.12 32.24
N ALA A 111 11.04 -9.61 31.39
CA ALA A 111 11.41 -8.92 30.17
C ALA A 111 10.97 -7.44 30.14
N VAL A 112 10.05 -6.98 31.02
CA VAL A 112 9.55 -5.60 30.98
C VAL A 112 10.02 -4.82 32.21
N ASP A 113 10.91 -3.87 31.99
CA ASP A 113 11.24 -2.85 32.97
C ASP A 113 10.38 -1.61 32.72
N LYS A 114 9.36 -1.44 33.56
CA LYS A 114 8.42 -0.32 33.46
C LYS A 114 9.09 1.01 33.86
N GLU A 115 9.99 1.00 34.84
CA GLU A 115 10.65 2.22 35.32
C GLU A 115 11.66 2.75 34.29
N ALA A 116 12.49 1.87 33.76
CA ALA A 116 13.43 2.18 32.68
C ALA A 116 12.75 2.35 31.31
N ALA A 117 11.47 2.02 31.18
CA ALA A 117 10.70 2.06 29.92
C ALA A 117 11.27 1.15 28.81
N ILE A 118 11.83 -0.01 29.18
CA ILE A 118 12.54 -0.93 28.29
C ILE A 118 11.85 -2.28 28.26
N VAL A 119 11.91 -2.95 27.11
CA VAL A 119 11.60 -4.37 26.95
C VAL A 119 12.88 -5.07 26.53
N PHE A 120 13.38 -5.96 27.37
CA PHE A 120 14.61 -6.72 27.10
C PHE A 120 14.37 -7.76 26.01
N LYS A 121 15.28 -7.85 25.06
CA LYS A 121 15.28 -8.92 24.03
C LYS A 121 15.78 -10.25 24.61
N GLU A 122 16.72 -10.17 25.55
CA GLU A 122 17.26 -11.28 26.31
C GLU A 122 16.96 -11.10 27.79
N PHE A 123 16.56 -12.14 28.47
CA PHE A 123 16.18 -12.15 29.88
C PHE A 123 16.61 -13.47 30.53
N SER A 124 16.71 -13.51 31.86
CA SER A 124 17.07 -14.73 32.59
C SER A 124 15.84 -15.47 33.08
N CYS A 125 15.89 -16.80 33.10
CA CYS A 125 14.90 -17.61 33.78
C CYS A 125 14.93 -17.30 35.30
N PRO A 126 13.79 -16.98 35.94
CA PRO A 126 13.77 -16.65 37.35
C PRO A 126 14.10 -17.84 38.28
N ASN A 127 14.13 -19.07 37.75
CA ASN A 127 14.37 -20.28 38.52
C ASN A 127 15.79 -20.89 38.32
N CYS A 128 16.35 -20.83 37.12
CA CYS A 128 17.65 -21.45 36.82
C CYS A 128 18.67 -20.51 36.15
N ASP A 129 18.37 -19.22 36.07
CA ASP A 129 19.23 -18.15 35.54
C ASP A 129 19.73 -18.30 34.08
N VAL A 130 19.25 -19.33 33.36
CA VAL A 130 19.62 -19.50 31.95
C VAL A 130 19.16 -18.30 31.12
N LYS A 131 19.96 -17.86 30.17
CA LYS A 131 19.64 -16.76 29.25
C LYS A 131 18.64 -17.21 28.20
N LEU A 132 17.56 -16.48 28.11
CA LEU A 132 16.42 -16.77 27.27
C LEU A 132 16.08 -15.62 26.34
N THR A 133 15.47 -15.95 25.22
CA THR A 133 14.85 -15.03 24.27
C THR A 133 13.47 -15.54 23.91
N LYS A 134 12.62 -14.72 23.33
CA LYS A 134 11.30 -15.16 22.82
C LYS A 134 11.36 -16.28 21.77
N ARG A 135 12.52 -16.53 21.17
CA ARG A 135 12.67 -17.54 20.11
C ARG A 135 12.97 -18.93 20.64
N ASN A 136 13.47 -19.00 21.87
CA ASN A 136 13.89 -20.28 22.49
C ASN A 136 13.05 -20.67 23.72
N VAL A 137 11.87 -20.11 23.86
CA VAL A 137 10.90 -20.46 24.89
C VAL A 137 9.58 -20.89 24.27
N ASP A 138 8.89 -21.83 24.89
CA ASP A 138 7.56 -22.26 24.51
C ASP A 138 6.50 -21.60 25.39
N HIS A 139 5.29 -21.39 24.83
CA HIS A 139 4.16 -20.93 25.63
C HIS A 139 3.74 -21.98 26.67
N ALA A 140 3.40 -21.56 27.86
CA ALA A 140 2.57 -22.35 28.74
C ALA A 140 1.15 -22.40 28.15
N TRP A 141 0.44 -23.53 28.38
CA TRP A 141 -0.82 -23.80 27.72
C TRP A 141 -1.94 -24.05 28.72
N ILE A 142 -3.14 -23.58 28.36
CA ILE A 142 -4.38 -23.96 29.01
C ILE A 142 -5.25 -24.72 28.02
N SER A 143 -5.85 -25.85 28.51
CA SER A 143 -6.88 -26.59 27.78
C SER A 143 -8.21 -26.33 28.45
N LYS A 144 -9.20 -25.89 27.68
CA LYS A 144 -10.56 -25.63 28.15
C LYS A 144 -11.58 -26.08 27.12
N TYR A 145 -12.73 -26.53 27.60
CA TYR A 145 -13.84 -26.84 26.72
C TYR A 145 -14.52 -25.52 26.32
N ASP A 146 -14.58 -25.27 25.03
CA ASP A 146 -15.29 -24.13 24.48
C ASP A 146 -16.73 -24.52 24.13
N HIS A 147 -17.65 -24.17 25.01
CA HIS A 147 -19.08 -24.53 24.87
C HIS A 147 -19.73 -23.92 23.63
N TYR A 148 -19.16 -22.82 23.08
CA TYR A 148 -19.71 -22.10 21.92
C TYR A 148 -19.31 -22.74 20.59
N VAL A 149 -18.17 -23.44 20.57
CA VAL A 149 -17.70 -24.21 19.40
C VAL A 149 -17.96 -25.69 19.54
N GLY A 150 -18.12 -26.17 20.78
CA GLY A 150 -18.37 -27.58 21.11
C GLY A 150 -17.09 -28.44 21.11
N GLU A 151 -15.91 -27.82 21.26
CA GLU A 151 -14.62 -28.50 21.19
C GLU A 151 -13.71 -28.12 22.36
N THR A 152 -12.79 -29.02 22.70
CA THR A 152 -11.69 -28.70 23.63
C THR A 152 -10.62 -27.91 22.85
N ILE A 153 -10.39 -26.69 23.27
CA ILE A 153 -9.38 -25.84 22.67
C ILE A 153 -8.15 -25.73 23.56
N ARG A 154 -6.98 -25.54 22.92
CA ARG A 154 -5.71 -25.31 23.59
C ARG A 154 -5.27 -23.87 23.24
N GLN A 155 -5.10 -23.03 24.26
CA GLN A 155 -4.68 -21.63 24.07
C GLN A 155 -3.43 -21.32 24.88
N ALA A 156 -2.60 -20.40 24.39
CA ALA A 156 -1.47 -19.86 25.14
C ALA A 156 -1.98 -19.22 26.43
N LYS A 157 -1.32 -19.55 27.54
CA LYS A 157 -1.69 -19.04 28.89
C LYS A 157 -1.30 -17.59 29.02
N GLN A 158 -2.24 -16.77 29.45
CA GLN A 158 -2.04 -15.35 29.80
C GLN A 158 -2.52 -15.07 31.20
N VAL A 159 -1.85 -14.14 31.89
CA VAL A 159 -2.22 -13.70 33.25
C VAL A 159 -2.25 -12.18 33.32
N PRO A 160 -3.13 -11.57 34.13
CA PRO A 160 -3.14 -10.13 34.33
C PRO A 160 -1.95 -9.70 35.21
N VAL A 161 -1.24 -8.62 34.80
CA VAL A 161 -0.01 -8.17 35.48
C VAL A 161 -0.04 -6.73 35.94
N LEU A 162 -0.88 -5.90 35.35
CA LEU A 162 -1.03 -4.49 35.71
C LEU A 162 -2.47 -4.03 35.49
N ILE A 163 -3.04 -3.35 36.46
CA ILE A 163 -4.34 -2.68 36.37
C ILE A 163 -4.13 -1.18 36.48
N ASN A 164 -4.57 -0.44 35.46
CA ASN A 164 -4.68 1.01 35.50
C ASN A 164 -6.15 1.37 35.77
N TYR A 165 -6.38 2.16 36.77
CA TYR A 165 -7.75 2.49 37.22
C TYR A 165 -7.86 3.93 37.67
N THR A 166 -9.09 4.40 37.86
CA THR A 166 -9.42 5.76 38.35
C THR A 166 -10.19 5.65 39.65
N VAL A 167 -9.73 6.36 40.67
CA VAL A 167 -10.40 6.54 41.95
C VAL A 167 -10.46 8.04 42.27
N ASP A 168 -11.65 8.57 42.58
CA ASP A 168 -11.91 10.02 42.85
C ASP A 168 -11.29 10.95 41.79
N GLY A 169 -11.43 10.56 40.51
CA GLY A 169 -10.91 11.34 39.36
C GLY A 169 -9.40 11.25 39.14
N LYS A 170 -8.65 10.56 40.01
CA LYS A 170 -7.19 10.37 39.87
C LYS A 170 -6.86 8.99 39.36
N ARG A 171 -5.91 8.92 38.41
CA ARG A 171 -5.39 7.66 37.88
C ARG A 171 -4.40 7.03 38.86
N ALA A 172 -4.52 5.73 39.05
CA ALA A 172 -3.61 4.89 39.82
C ALA A 172 -3.32 3.58 39.09
N GLU A 173 -2.28 2.88 39.49
CA GLU A 173 -1.88 1.57 38.97
C GLU A 173 -1.55 0.62 40.12
N LYS A 174 -1.86 -0.64 39.91
CA LYS A 174 -1.50 -1.70 40.87
C LYS A 174 -1.26 -3.03 40.12
N ARG A 175 -0.57 -3.96 40.77
CA ARG A 175 -0.66 -5.36 40.39
C ARG A 175 -2.06 -5.90 40.79
N PRO A 176 -2.62 -6.83 40.01
CA PRO A 176 -3.86 -7.52 40.40
C PRO A 176 -3.71 -8.17 41.80
N ASP A 177 -4.71 -7.99 42.64
CA ASP A 177 -4.80 -8.62 43.96
C ASP A 177 -5.87 -9.74 43.96
N GLU A 178 -6.08 -10.34 45.14
CA GLU A 178 -7.02 -11.44 45.31
C GLU A 178 -8.46 -11.07 44.92
N TYR A 179 -8.88 -9.84 45.16
CA TYR A 179 -10.21 -9.35 44.77
C TYR A 179 -10.34 -9.32 43.23
N ASP A 180 -9.31 -8.85 42.51
CA ASP A 180 -9.32 -8.78 41.07
C ASP A 180 -9.35 -10.17 40.45
N PHE A 181 -8.58 -11.13 41.00
CA PHE A 181 -8.62 -12.54 40.57
C PHE A 181 -9.98 -13.18 40.82
N GLN A 182 -10.62 -12.94 41.96
CA GLN A 182 -11.98 -13.45 42.25
C GLN A 182 -13.01 -12.90 41.25
N VAL A 183 -12.90 -11.62 40.84
CA VAL A 183 -13.77 -11.03 39.82
C VAL A 183 -13.54 -11.72 38.45
N ILE A 184 -12.29 -11.93 38.07
CA ILE A 184 -11.94 -12.61 36.81
C ILE A 184 -12.47 -14.04 36.81
N GLU A 185 -12.22 -14.81 37.88
CA GLU A 185 -12.69 -16.21 38.04
C GLU A 185 -14.22 -16.28 37.99
N LYS A 186 -14.93 -15.37 38.65
CA LYS A 186 -16.39 -15.30 38.58
C LYS A 186 -16.87 -15.11 37.15
N ILE A 187 -16.21 -14.23 36.38
CA ILE A 187 -16.55 -13.99 34.97
C ILE A 187 -16.25 -15.24 34.14
N ASP A 188 -15.10 -15.86 34.35
CA ASP A 188 -14.67 -17.04 33.59
C ASP A 188 -15.57 -18.26 33.84
N ASN A 189 -16.13 -18.41 35.03
CA ASN A 189 -17.06 -19.45 35.40
C ASN A 189 -18.52 -19.16 35.06
N SER A 190 -18.86 -17.98 34.58
CA SER A 190 -20.22 -17.59 34.19
C SER A 190 -20.45 -17.78 32.69
N GLU A 191 -21.68 -18.09 32.28
CA GLU A 191 -22.06 -18.09 30.87
C GLU A 191 -22.48 -16.68 30.41
N ILE A 192 -22.13 -16.32 29.18
CA ILE A 192 -22.57 -15.07 28.58
C ILE A 192 -24.00 -15.26 28.07
N PRO A 193 -25.00 -14.52 28.59
CA PRO A 193 -26.41 -14.76 28.24
C PRO A 193 -26.83 -14.08 26.93
N PHE A 194 -25.89 -13.51 26.18
CA PHE A 194 -26.12 -12.74 24.98
C PHE A 194 -25.41 -13.37 23.79
N TRP A 195 -25.95 -13.15 22.60
CA TRP A 195 -25.33 -13.59 21.35
C TRP A 195 -24.05 -12.80 21.05
N PHE A 196 -23.05 -13.48 20.53
CA PHE A 196 -21.84 -12.95 19.94
C PHE A 196 -21.34 -13.88 18.81
N PRO A 197 -20.45 -13.41 17.89
CA PRO A 197 -19.98 -14.25 16.79
C PRO A 197 -18.98 -15.31 17.28
N THR A 198 -19.21 -16.55 16.87
CA THR A 198 -18.34 -17.72 17.16
C THR A 198 -17.70 -18.28 15.89
N ASN A 199 -17.73 -17.52 14.80
CA ASN A 199 -17.18 -17.94 13.51
C ASN A 199 -15.68 -18.23 13.63
N ARG A 200 -15.23 -19.32 12.97
CA ARG A 200 -13.81 -19.53 12.72
C ARG A 200 -13.29 -18.41 11.80
N MET A 201 -12.06 -17.95 12.03
CA MET A 201 -11.40 -17.00 11.15
C MET A 201 -11.29 -17.56 9.73
N ILE A 202 -11.62 -16.75 8.74
CA ILE A 202 -11.57 -17.12 7.32
C ILE A 202 -10.16 -17.53 6.89
N GLU A 203 -10.06 -18.27 5.79
CA GLU A 203 -8.76 -18.69 5.27
C GLU A 203 -7.96 -17.48 4.78
N GLY A 204 -6.69 -17.42 5.22
CA GLY A 204 -5.78 -16.37 4.84
C GLY A 204 -4.54 -16.29 5.71
N LYS A 205 -3.54 -15.54 5.23
CA LYS A 205 -2.22 -15.45 5.83
C LYS A 205 -2.23 -14.81 7.23
N GLU A 206 -3.02 -13.76 7.41
CA GLU A 206 -3.13 -13.08 8.71
C GLU A 206 -3.99 -13.87 9.69
N SER A 207 -5.06 -14.49 9.23
CA SER A 207 -5.94 -15.33 10.06
C SER A 207 -5.18 -16.53 10.64
N ARG A 208 -4.36 -17.19 9.83
CA ARG A 208 -3.57 -18.38 10.28
C ARG A 208 -2.40 -18.01 11.20
N ARG A 209 -2.03 -16.73 11.31
CA ARG A 209 -0.96 -16.22 12.19
C ARG A 209 -1.15 -16.63 13.66
N ASN A 210 -2.40 -16.62 14.11
CA ASN A 210 -2.73 -16.82 15.51
C ASN A 210 -3.18 -18.28 15.84
N ASP A 211 -3.31 -19.14 14.84
CA ASP A 211 -3.63 -20.58 15.05
C ASP A 211 -2.60 -21.25 15.96
N PRO A 212 -1.26 -21.00 15.84
CA PRO A 212 -0.26 -21.61 16.72
C PRO A 212 -0.40 -21.26 18.21
N VAL A 213 -1.11 -20.19 18.54
CA VAL A 213 -1.38 -19.80 19.94
C VAL A 213 -2.82 -20.06 20.37
N GLY A 214 -3.60 -20.76 19.52
CA GLY A 214 -4.96 -21.19 19.82
C GLY A 214 -6.04 -20.11 19.65
N ILE A 215 -5.74 -19.02 18.96
CA ILE A 215 -6.70 -17.93 18.63
C ILE A 215 -7.23 -18.18 17.22
N THR A 216 -8.31 -18.92 17.11
CA THR A 216 -8.83 -19.46 15.84
C THR A 216 -10.22 -18.95 15.47
N HIS A 217 -10.98 -18.44 16.44
CA HIS A 217 -12.37 -17.97 16.27
C HIS A 217 -12.50 -16.51 16.70
N ILE A 218 -13.54 -15.83 16.25
CA ILE A 218 -13.78 -14.40 16.51
C ILE A 218 -13.78 -14.08 18.00
N HIS A 219 -14.50 -14.86 18.81
CA HIS A 219 -14.60 -14.63 20.26
C HIS A 219 -13.26 -14.82 20.99
N HIS A 220 -12.31 -15.55 20.42
CA HIS A 220 -10.98 -15.70 21.00
C HIS A 220 -10.14 -14.43 20.96
N PHE A 221 -10.51 -13.45 20.12
CA PHE A 221 -9.85 -12.13 20.08
C PHE A 221 -10.25 -11.19 21.21
N TYR A 222 -11.12 -11.63 22.12
CA TYR A 222 -11.60 -10.85 23.26
C TYR A 222 -11.35 -11.61 24.55
N THR A 223 -11.08 -10.86 25.63
CA THR A 223 -11.25 -11.44 26.98
C THR A 223 -12.72 -11.73 27.20
N LYS A 224 -13.04 -12.69 28.05
CA LYS A 224 -14.44 -13.06 28.32
C LYS A 224 -15.23 -11.86 28.89
N ARG A 225 -14.58 -11.04 29.73
CA ARG A 225 -15.13 -9.79 30.27
C ARG A 225 -15.54 -8.81 29.17
N ASN A 226 -14.63 -8.53 28.23
CA ASN A 226 -14.94 -7.64 27.12
C ASN A 226 -16.01 -8.22 26.19
N LEU A 227 -15.92 -9.51 25.88
CA LEU A 227 -16.89 -10.19 25.03
C LEU A 227 -18.31 -10.09 25.62
N TRP A 228 -18.45 -10.30 26.94
CA TRP A 228 -19.73 -10.19 27.60
C TRP A 228 -20.33 -8.78 27.52
N ILE A 229 -19.55 -7.78 27.85
CA ILE A 229 -20.02 -6.38 27.81
C ILE A 229 -20.35 -5.96 26.39
N ILE A 230 -19.53 -6.30 25.41
CA ILE A 230 -19.77 -5.98 23.98
C ILE A 230 -21.05 -6.67 23.49
N SER A 231 -21.30 -7.91 23.89
CA SER A 231 -22.53 -8.62 23.53
C SER A 231 -23.78 -8.02 24.17
N ALA A 232 -23.67 -7.46 25.39
CA ALA A 232 -24.74 -6.70 26.03
C ALA A 232 -25.04 -5.40 25.27
N PHE A 233 -24.00 -4.64 24.83
CA PHE A 233 -24.18 -3.49 23.95
C PHE A 233 -24.87 -3.88 22.63
N TYR A 234 -24.43 -4.97 22.01
CA TYR A 234 -25.06 -5.47 20.78
C TYR A 234 -26.55 -5.76 20.99
N LYS A 235 -26.90 -6.49 22.04
CA LYS A 235 -28.30 -6.79 22.39
C LYS A 235 -29.09 -5.50 22.63
N SER A 236 -28.56 -4.58 23.46
CA SER A 236 -29.26 -3.34 23.81
C SER A 236 -29.53 -2.49 22.57
N ILE A 237 -28.55 -2.34 21.65
CA ILE A 237 -28.73 -1.62 20.37
C ILE A 237 -29.88 -2.23 19.53
N HIS A 238 -29.91 -3.56 19.41
CA HIS A 238 -30.90 -4.23 18.58
C HIS A 238 -32.31 -4.29 19.21
N SER A 239 -32.41 -4.03 20.51
CA SER A 239 -33.70 -4.02 21.24
C SER A 239 -34.31 -2.62 21.33
N LYS A 240 -33.61 -1.56 20.89
CA LYS A 240 -34.13 -0.18 20.96
C LYS A 240 -35.22 0.07 19.92
N PRO A 241 -36.38 0.60 20.33
CA PRO A 241 -37.45 0.98 19.42
C PRO A 241 -37.16 2.35 18.78
N VAL A 242 -36.17 2.39 17.89
CA VAL A 242 -35.76 3.59 17.15
C VAL A 242 -35.98 3.40 15.66
N ASP A 243 -36.03 4.50 14.91
CA ASP A 243 -36.11 4.42 13.45
C ASP A 243 -34.88 3.72 12.85
N GLU A 244 -35.03 3.22 11.63
CA GLU A 244 -33.99 2.43 10.94
C GLU A 244 -32.69 3.22 10.74
N ARG A 245 -32.79 4.55 10.53
CA ARG A 245 -31.61 5.39 10.32
C ARG A 245 -30.79 5.54 11.61
N ILE A 246 -31.45 5.78 12.73
CA ILE A 246 -30.79 5.83 14.06
C ILE A 246 -30.19 4.46 14.39
N LEU A 247 -30.92 3.37 14.14
CA LEU A 247 -30.39 2.01 14.37
C LEU A 247 -29.11 1.73 13.56
N LYS A 248 -29.07 2.10 12.28
CA LYS A 248 -27.85 1.98 11.45
C LYS A 248 -26.70 2.81 12.00
N TYR A 249 -26.99 4.00 12.55
CA TYR A 249 -25.97 4.86 13.11
C TYR A 249 -25.47 4.36 14.48
N LEU A 250 -26.33 3.79 15.31
CA LEU A 250 -25.94 3.08 16.52
C LEU A 250 -25.02 1.88 16.22
N LYS A 251 -25.26 1.18 15.09
CA LYS A 251 -24.38 0.10 14.62
C LYS A 251 -22.99 0.62 14.17
N ILE A 252 -22.89 1.81 13.57
CA ILE A 252 -21.57 2.45 13.29
C ILE A 252 -20.85 2.80 14.59
N TRP A 253 -21.56 3.39 15.56
CA TRP A 253 -20.99 3.64 16.88
C TRP A 253 -20.46 2.36 17.52
N PHE A 254 -21.21 1.26 17.43
CA PHE A 254 -20.81 -0.06 17.93
C PHE A 254 -19.53 -0.55 17.20
N THR A 255 -19.54 -0.60 15.87
CA THR A 255 -18.39 -1.13 15.10
C THR A 255 -17.15 -0.26 15.25
N SER A 256 -17.28 1.06 15.26
CA SER A 256 -16.15 1.98 15.49
C SER A 256 -15.52 1.83 16.89
N SER A 257 -16.34 1.44 17.89
CA SER A 257 -15.88 1.19 19.24
C SER A 257 -15.06 -0.09 19.36
N GLN A 258 -15.32 -1.12 18.54
CA GLN A 258 -14.63 -2.40 18.63
C GLN A 258 -13.13 -2.33 18.31
N SER A 259 -12.69 -1.33 17.55
CA SER A 259 -11.29 -1.19 17.12
C SER A 259 -10.26 -1.22 18.24
N ARG A 260 -10.68 -1.07 19.49
CA ARG A 260 -9.83 -1.05 20.69
C ARG A 260 -10.28 -2.01 21.80
N LEU A 261 -11.23 -2.92 21.54
CA LEU A 261 -11.80 -3.77 22.57
C LEU A 261 -11.33 -5.23 22.51
N HIS A 262 -10.47 -5.56 21.56
CA HIS A 262 -9.86 -6.89 21.40
C HIS A 262 -8.43 -6.95 21.97
N ILE A 263 -7.90 -8.14 22.18
CA ILE A 263 -6.57 -8.41 22.76
C ILE A 263 -5.38 -8.06 21.85
N MET A 264 -5.63 -7.55 20.64
CA MET A 264 -4.56 -7.03 19.77
C MET A 264 -4.00 -5.68 20.24
N ASN A 265 -4.66 -4.97 21.17
CA ASN A 265 -4.04 -3.84 21.83
C ASN A 265 -2.84 -4.30 22.64
N ARG A 266 -1.84 -3.46 22.78
CA ARG A 266 -0.57 -3.82 23.41
C ARG A 266 -0.12 -2.75 24.42
N TYR A 267 0.65 -3.16 25.39
CA TYR A 267 1.35 -2.23 26.27
C TYR A 267 2.67 -1.80 25.60
N ALA A 268 2.93 -0.50 25.57
CA ALA A 268 4.18 0.07 25.06
C ALA A 268 4.99 0.60 26.24
N ALA A 269 6.04 -0.13 26.63
CA ALA A 269 6.87 0.23 27.79
C ALA A 269 7.50 1.62 27.61
N GLN A 270 7.99 1.97 26.42
CA GLN A 270 8.56 3.28 26.10
C GLN A 270 7.60 4.46 26.32
N HIS A 271 6.30 4.20 26.29
CA HIS A 271 5.28 5.21 26.54
C HIS A 271 4.57 5.03 27.90
N LYS A 272 4.92 3.99 28.65
CA LYS A 272 4.30 3.63 29.95
C LYS A 272 2.77 3.57 29.88
N ARG A 273 2.20 3.14 28.73
CA ARG A 273 0.76 3.10 28.50
C ARG A 273 0.36 2.08 27.44
N HIS A 274 -0.95 1.79 27.40
CA HIS A 274 -1.50 1.02 26.28
C HIS A 274 -1.43 1.81 24.96
N VAL A 275 -1.22 1.08 23.88
CA VAL A 275 -1.33 1.57 22.49
C VAL A 275 -2.26 0.65 21.71
N GLY A 276 -2.76 1.11 20.57
CA GLY A 276 -3.65 0.33 19.73
C GLY A 276 -2.98 -0.90 19.11
N PRO A 277 -3.77 -1.68 18.36
CA PRO A 277 -3.25 -2.77 17.56
C PRO A 277 -2.22 -2.27 16.54
N MET A 278 -1.39 -3.15 16.07
CA MET A 278 -0.57 -2.83 14.90
C MET A 278 -1.47 -2.71 13.67
N ALA A 279 -1.24 -1.69 12.87
CA ALA A 279 -1.99 -1.49 11.65
C ALA A 279 -1.75 -2.64 10.65
N ASN A 280 -2.79 -2.99 9.91
CA ASN A 280 -2.76 -3.94 8.80
C ASN A 280 -2.36 -5.39 9.16
N THR A 281 -2.57 -5.80 10.41
CA THR A 281 -2.24 -7.15 10.86
C THR A 281 -3.14 -7.59 12.03
N LEU A 282 -3.33 -8.89 12.19
CA LEU A 282 -3.99 -9.51 13.35
C LEU A 282 -2.99 -9.88 14.46
N TYR A 283 -1.87 -9.18 14.56
CA TYR A 283 -0.81 -9.44 15.52
C TYR A 283 -1.25 -9.25 16.96
N ILE A 284 -1.03 -10.26 17.81
CA ILE A 284 -1.21 -10.23 19.27
C ILE A 284 0.18 -10.20 19.90
N SER A 285 0.42 -9.22 20.77
CA SER A 285 1.70 -9.08 21.49
C SER A 285 1.74 -9.96 22.72
N SER A 286 2.94 -10.23 23.29
CA SER A 286 3.06 -10.94 24.58
C SER A 286 2.64 -10.11 25.80
N THR A 287 2.29 -8.83 25.58
CA THR A 287 1.73 -7.95 26.59
C THR A 287 0.45 -7.29 26.06
N PRO A 288 -0.61 -8.09 25.80
CA PRO A 288 -1.88 -7.56 25.31
C PRO A 288 -2.55 -6.70 26.37
N THR A 289 -3.37 -5.75 25.92
CA THR A 289 -4.06 -4.81 26.82
C THR A 289 -5.56 -4.91 26.60
N GLU A 290 -6.29 -5.17 27.67
CA GLU A 290 -7.73 -5.17 27.72
C GLU A 290 -8.23 -3.80 28.16
N ILE A 291 -8.87 -3.05 27.27
CA ILE A 291 -9.40 -1.71 27.54
C ILE A 291 -10.86 -1.79 27.96
N SER A 292 -11.27 -0.96 28.91
CA SER A 292 -12.67 -0.87 29.37
C SER A 292 -13.59 -0.47 28.24
N PRO A 293 -14.61 -1.28 27.87
CA PRO A 293 -15.61 -0.91 26.88
C PRO A 293 -16.36 0.37 27.26
N PHE A 294 -16.70 0.58 28.52
CA PHE A 294 -17.43 1.75 28.97
C PHE A 294 -16.69 3.06 28.67
N TYR A 295 -15.38 3.08 28.91
CA TYR A 295 -14.54 4.22 28.55
C TYR A 295 -14.56 4.48 27.04
N PHE A 296 -14.40 3.44 26.23
CA PHE A 296 -14.23 3.59 24.80
C PHE A 296 -15.54 3.90 24.07
N PHE A 297 -16.64 3.26 24.45
CA PHE A 297 -17.97 3.59 23.93
C PHE A 297 -18.36 5.04 24.25
N ASN A 298 -18.07 5.52 25.47
CA ASN A 298 -18.35 6.91 25.84
C ASN A 298 -17.53 7.92 25.00
N LEU A 299 -16.24 7.62 24.75
CA LEU A 299 -15.40 8.44 23.88
C LEU A 299 -16.00 8.56 22.48
N LYS A 300 -16.43 7.43 21.93
CA LYS A 300 -16.98 7.34 20.56
C LYS A 300 -18.35 7.97 20.39
N VAL A 301 -19.13 8.23 21.42
CA VAL A 301 -20.36 9.02 21.32
C VAL A 301 -20.05 10.42 20.78
N LYS A 302 -19.02 11.08 21.33
CA LYS A 302 -18.64 12.46 20.93
C LYS A 302 -18.03 12.51 19.53
N GLU A 303 -17.22 11.50 19.17
CA GLU A 303 -16.56 11.45 17.86
C GLU A 303 -17.52 11.18 16.70
N ASN A 304 -18.63 10.49 16.94
CA ASN A 304 -19.62 10.16 15.93
C ASN A 304 -20.75 11.21 15.81
N THR A 305 -20.68 12.33 16.50
CA THR A 305 -21.64 13.41 16.36
C THR A 305 -21.27 14.24 15.13
N ILE A 306 -21.86 13.93 13.97
CA ILE A 306 -21.62 14.62 12.69
C ILE A 306 -22.79 15.55 12.41
N ASP A 307 -22.48 16.82 12.14
CA ASP A 307 -23.48 17.80 11.68
C ASP A 307 -23.80 17.52 10.20
N ALA A 308 -24.97 16.95 9.96
CA ALA A 308 -25.34 16.39 8.67
C ALA A 308 -26.23 17.35 7.83
N ASN A 309 -25.81 18.60 7.66
CA ASN A 309 -26.49 19.56 6.79
C ASN A 309 -26.28 19.32 5.28
N LEU A 310 -25.76 18.15 4.88
CA LEU A 310 -25.49 17.83 3.49
C LEU A 310 -26.53 16.88 2.91
N LEU A 311 -27.51 17.41 2.20
CA LEU A 311 -28.39 16.64 1.31
C LEU A 311 -27.53 16.02 0.19
N ARG A 312 -27.13 14.76 0.35
CA ARG A 312 -26.34 14.03 -0.65
C ARG A 312 -27.20 12.93 -1.25
N GLN A 313 -27.34 12.95 -2.57
CA GLN A 313 -27.99 11.89 -3.34
C GLN A 313 -26.88 10.94 -3.82
N ASN A 314 -26.51 9.98 -2.97
CA ASN A 314 -25.49 8.99 -3.27
C ASN A 314 -26.14 7.61 -3.43
N VAL A 315 -25.56 6.78 -4.28
CA VAL A 315 -25.92 5.38 -4.46
C VAL A 315 -24.82 4.51 -3.88
N PHE A 316 -25.20 3.44 -3.19
CA PHE A 316 -24.25 2.52 -2.54
C PHE A 316 -24.49 1.11 -3.08
N GLN A 317 -23.42 0.43 -3.44
CA GLN A 317 -23.44 -0.97 -3.84
C GLN A 317 -22.43 -1.75 -3.00
N ILE A 318 -22.81 -2.98 -2.61
CA ILE A 318 -21.89 -3.97 -2.04
C ILE A 318 -21.63 -5.00 -3.14
N GLY A 319 -20.38 -5.14 -3.55
CA GLY A 319 -20.01 -6.10 -4.58
C GLY A 319 -18.65 -5.83 -5.22
N SER A 320 -18.25 -6.73 -6.10
CA SER A 320 -17.02 -6.58 -6.85
C SER A 320 -17.09 -5.38 -7.80
N CYS A 321 -15.98 -4.66 -7.92
CA CYS A 321 -15.82 -3.64 -8.96
C CYS A 321 -15.83 -4.20 -10.38
N SER A 322 -15.78 -5.53 -10.55
CA SER A 322 -15.93 -6.19 -11.84
C SER A 322 -17.38 -6.39 -12.30
N ASP A 323 -18.35 -6.05 -11.44
CA ASP A 323 -19.80 -6.14 -11.73
C ASP A 323 -20.55 -4.96 -11.08
N VAL A 324 -20.44 -3.80 -11.67
CA VAL A 324 -21.09 -2.57 -11.19
C VAL A 324 -22.46 -2.42 -11.86
N ARG A 325 -23.53 -2.44 -11.06
CA ARG A 325 -24.93 -2.46 -11.55
C ARG A 325 -25.45 -1.08 -11.97
N ILE A 326 -24.76 -0.44 -12.89
CA ILE A 326 -25.15 0.82 -13.50
C ILE A 326 -25.04 0.74 -15.03
N LEU A 327 -25.69 1.67 -15.71
CA LEU A 327 -25.73 1.72 -17.17
C LEU A 327 -24.35 1.99 -17.77
N ASN A 328 -24.13 1.50 -18.98
CA ASN A 328 -22.94 1.82 -19.75
C ASN A 328 -22.83 3.34 -19.93
N GLU A 329 -21.59 3.85 -19.92
CA GLU A 329 -21.30 5.25 -20.25
C GLU A 329 -22.16 6.25 -19.45
N SER A 330 -22.39 5.98 -18.16
CA SER A 330 -23.20 6.80 -17.27
C SER A 330 -22.41 7.71 -16.34
N LEU A 331 -21.15 7.36 -16.04
CA LEU A 331 -20.28 8.12 -15.13
C LEU A 331 -19.45 9.17 -15.84
N ASP A 332 -19.31 10.32 -15.22
CA ASP A 332 -18.45 11.42 -15.70
C ASP A 332 -17.02 11.33 -15.20
N TYR A 333 -16.77 10.56 -14.11
CA TYR A 333 -15.47 10.39 -13.51
C TYR A 333 -15.43 9.13 -12.64
N VAL A 334 -14.30 8.44 -12.63
CA VAL A 334 -14.06 7.26 -11.78
C VAL A 334 -12.79 7.50 -10.96
N PHE A 335 -12.89 7.25 -9.65
CA PHE A 335 -11.74 7.22 -8.73
C PHE A 335 -11.64 5.83 -8.11
N ILE A 336 -10.47 5.23 -8.16
CA ILE A 336 -10.20 3.88 -7.64
C ILE A 336 -8.97 3.94 -6.73
N ASP A 337 -9.12 3.37 -5.53
CA ASP A 337 -8.02 3.05 -4.60
C ASP A 337 -8.01 1.52 -4.44
N PRO A 338 -7.29 0.80 -5.31
CA PRO A 338 -7.31 -0.66 -5.31
C PRO A 338 -6.41 -1.24 -4.22
N PRO A 339 -6.59 -2.50 -3.84
CA PRO A 339 -5.63 -3.20 -2.99
C PRO A 339 -4.22 -3.20 -3.59
N PHE A 340 -3.20 -3.01 -2.73
CA PHE A 340 -1.80 -2.88 -3.14
C PHE A 340 -1.06 -4.23 -3.16
N GLY A 341 -1.58 -5.23 -3.85
CA GLY A 341 -0.98 -6.57 -3.93
C GLY A 341 -1.05 -7.33 -2.59
N ALA A 342 0.09 -7.72 -2.03
CA ALA A 342 0.18 -8.49 -0.78
C ALA A 342 0.23 -7.64 0.51
N ASN A 343 0.10 -6.31 0.42
CA ASN A 343 0.37 -5.41 1.55
C ASN A 343 -0.65 -5.51 2.66
N ILE A 344 -1.92 -5.68 2.33
CA ILE A 344 -3.04 -5.73 3.29
C ILE A 344 -4.03 -6.83 2.87
N ASN A 345 -4.38 -7.68 3.82
CA ASN A 345 -5.41 -8.72 3.64
C ASN A 345 -6.74 -8.19 4.20
N TYR A 346 -7.45 -7.40 3.41
CA TYR A 346 -8.59 -6.60 3.86
C TYR A 346 -9.74 -7.46 4.42
N SER A 347 -10.13 -8.52 3.71
CA SER A 347 -11.21 -9.40 4.15
C SER A 347 -10.93 -10.08 5.48
N GLU A 348 -9.66 -10.49 5.73
CA GLU A 348 -9.27 -11.10 6.99
C GLU A 348 -9.35 -10.13 8.17
N LEU A 349 -8.90 -8.88 7.96
CA LEU A 349 -8.96 -7.83 8.97
C LEU A 349 -10.40 -7.39 9.25
N SER A 350 -11.20 -7.21 8.20
CA SER A 350 -12.59 -6.76 8.30
C SER A 350 -13.49 -7.81 8.93
N PHE A 351 -13.13 -9.08 8.88
CA PHE A 351 -13.95 -10.20 9.37
C PHE A 351 -14.29 -10.09 10.86
N LEU A 352 -13.41 -9.46 11.67
CA LEU A 352 -13.70 -9.19 13.08
C LEU A 352 -14.95 -8.30 13.28
N TRP A 353 -15.16 -7.31 12.41
CA TRP A 353 -16.33 -6.43 12.47
C TRP A 353 -17.53 -6.99 11.70
N GLU A 354 -17.26 -7.60 10.55
CA GLU A 354 -18.27 -8.20 9.69
C GLU A 354 -19.04 -9.30 10.40
N SER A 355 -18.35 -10.11 11.20
CA SER A 355 -18.97 -11.17 12.01
C SER A 355 -20.01 -10.63 12.99
N TRP A 356 -19.75 -9.46 13.62
CA TRP A 356 -20.74 -8.82 14.49
C TRP A 356 -21.93 -8.24 13.72
N LEU A 357 -21.73 -7.86 12.48
CA LEU A 357 -22.81 -7.39 11.59
C LEU A 357 -23.54 -8.54 10.88
N LYS A 358 -23.10 -9.79 11.10
CA LYS A 358 -23.61 -11.02 10.45
C LYS A 358 -23.49 -10.98 8.93
N VAL A 359 -22.39 -10.44 8.44
CA VAL A 359 -22.01 -10.37 7.02
C VAL A 359 -20.58 -10.84 6.83
N SER A 360 -20.19 -11.10 5.60
CA SER A 360 -18.79 -11.41 5.25
C SER A 360 -18.46 -10.98 3.84
N THR A 361 -17.23 -10.54 3.64
CA THR A 361 -16.68 -10.21 2.31
C THR A 361 -16.47 -11.50 1.50
N ASN A 362 -16.91 -11.51 0.24
CA ASN A 362 -16.57 -12.56 -0.71
C ASN A 362 -15.10 -12.44 -1.12
N ASN A 363 -14.20 -13.03 -0.34
CA ASN A 363 -12.77 -12.91 -0.53
C ASN A 363 -12.24 -13.54 -1.83
N LYS A 364 -13.03 -14.36 -2.54
CA LYS A 364 -12.66 -14.88 -3.87
C LYS A 364 -12.49 -13.75 -4.89
N MET A 365 -13.29 -12.70 -4.77
CA MET A 365 -13.27 -11.53 -5.64
C MET A 365 -12.32 -10.41 -5.16
N GLU A 366 -11.65 -10.59 -4.02
CA GLU A 366 -10.71 -9.63 -3.47
C GLU A 366 -9.42 -9.66 -4.29
N ALA A 367 -9.06 -8.52 -4.89
CA ALA A 367 -7.87 -8.38 -5.74
C ALA A 367 -6.61 -8.17 -4.90
N ILE A 368 -6.13 -9.23 -4.27
CA ILE A 368 -4.89 -9.27 -3.47
C ILE A 368 -4.01 -10.45 -3.86
N GLU A 369 -2.73 -10.39 -3.50
CA GLU A 369 -1.85 -11.56 -3.49
C GLU A 369 -1.94 -12.24 -2.12
N ASN A 370 -2.41 -13.49 -2.06
CA ASN A 370 -2.50 -14.28 -0.83
C ASN A 370 -2.29 -15.76 -1.14
N SER A 371 -1.13 -16.28 -0.78
CA SER A 371 -0.75 -17.67 -1.09
C SER A 371 -1.65 -18.71 -0.41
N VAL A 372 -2.19 -18.42 0.78
CA VAL A 372 -3.13 -19.32 1.48
C VAL A 372 -4.46 -19.41 0.74
N GLN A 373 -4.88 -18.33 0.08
CA GLN A 373 -6.08 -18.30 -0.77
C GLN A 373 -5.80 -18.75 -2.22
N GLY A 374 -4.59 -19.19 -2.54
CA GLY A 374 -4.20 -19.60 -3.89
C GLY A 374 -4.13 -18.45 -4.89
N LYS A 375 -3.91 -17.22 -4.44
CA LYS A 375 -3.84 -16.01 -5.27
C LYS A 375 -2.40 -15.52 -5.38
N GLY A 376 -1.81 -15.65 -6.58
CA GLY A 376 -0.54 -15.05 -6.95
C GLY A 376 -0.72 -13.74 -7.73
N LEU A 377 0.37 -13.27 -8.33
CA LEU A 377 0.40 -12.04 -9.13
C LEU A 377 -0.51 -12.13 -10.38
N ASN A 378 -0.65 -13.31 -10.99
CA ASN A 378 -1.48 -13.48 -12.18
C ASN A 378 -2.97 -13.37 -11.85
N GLU A 379 -3.42 -13.98 -10.76
CA GLU A 379 -4.80 -13.91 -10.28
C GLU A 379 -5.13 -12.47 -9.85
N TYR A 380 -4.22 -11.80 -9.15
CA TYR A 380 -4.33 -10.39 -8.81
C TYR A 380 -4.51 -9.52 -10.07
N ARG A 381 -3.61 -9.69 -11.07
CA ARG A 381 -3.68 -8.96 -12.33
C ARG A 381 -5.01 -9.19 -13.05
N GLN A 382 -5.50 -10.44 -13.12
CA GLN A 382 -6.75 -10.74 -13.81
C GLN A 382 -7.95 -10.05 -13.14
N LEU A 383 -8.04 -10.11 -11.81
CA LEU A 383 -9.08 -9.40 -11.06
C LEU A 383 -9.03 -7.88 -11.30
N MET A 384 -7.83 -7.30 -11.36
CA MET A 384 -7.66 -5.88 -11.68
C MET A 384 -8.09 -5.54 -13.11
N ILE A 385 -7.77 -6.40 -14.09
CA ILE A 385 -8.24 -6.24 -15.48
C ILE A 385 -9.75 -6.20 -15.54
N ASP A 386 -10.42 -7.14 -14.85
CA ASP A 386 -11.87 -7.23 -14.87
C ASP A 386 -12.52 -5.99 -14.22
N CYS A 387 -11.95 -5.49 -13.12
CA CYS A 387 -12.41 -4.25 -12.49
C CYS A 387 -12.19 -3.02 -13.39
N PHE A 388 -11.05 -2.90 -14.06
CA PHE A 388 -10.80 -1.79 -14.97
C PHE A 388 -11.64 -1.87 -16.25
N LYS A 389 -11.92 -3.07 -16.78
CA LYS A 389 -12.87 -3.26 -17.90
C LYS A 389 -14.27 -2.77 -17.54
N GLU A 390 -14.70 -3.05 -16.32
CA GLU A 390 -15.98 -2.59 -15.83
C GLU A 390 -16.00 -1.07 -15.62
N ALA A 391 -14.93 -0.49 -15.05
CA ALA A 391 -14.76 0.95 -14.97
C ALA A 391 -14.79 1.62 -16.36
N TYR A 392 -14.18 0.99 -17.37
CA TYR A 392 -14.20 1.45 -18.75
C TYR A 392 -15.63 1.40 -19.34
N ARG A 393 -16.38 0.33 -19.06
CA ARG A 393 -17.78 0.19 -19.51
C ARG A 393 -18.66 1.32 -19.00
N VAL A 394 -18.58 1.64 -17.72
CA VAL A 394 -19.47 2.62 -17.06
C VAL A 394 -19.06 4.07 -17.27
N LEU A 395 -17.80 4.33 -17.59
CA LEU A 395 -17.27 5.67 -17.84
C LEU A 395 -17.68 6.15 -19.25
N LYS A 396 -18.11 7.40 -19.35
CA LYS A 396 -18.40 8.03 -20.64
C LYS A 396 -17.13 8.21 -21.47
N PRO A 397 -17.20 8.12 -22.82
CA PRO A 397 -16.09 8.44 -23.70
C PRO A 397 -15.54 9.87 -23.48
N GLY A 398 -14.23 10.03 -23.54
CA GLY A 398 -13.54 11.31 -23.29
C GLY A 398 -13.47 11.70 -21.82
N ARG A 399 -13.86 10.82 -20.89
CA ARG A 399 -13.80 11.07 -19.44
C ARG A 399 -12.66 10.34 -18.77
N TRP A 400 -12.41 10.69 -17.52
CA TRP A 400 -11.19 10.36 -16.78
C TRP A 400 -11.42 9.35 -15.67
N MET A 401 -10.42 8.50 -15.50
CA MET A 401 -10.25 7.64 -14.33
C MET A 401 -8.94 8.05 -13.62
N THR A 402 -9.00 8.09 -12.30
CA THR A 402 -7.82 8.24 -11.44
C THR A 402 -7.67 6.99 -10.58
N VAL A 403 -6.46 6.44 -10.56
CA VAL A 403 -6.11 5.30 -9.70
C VAL A 403 -5.00 5.75 -8.76
N GLU A 404 -5.26 5.69 -7.44
CA GLU A 404 -4.23 5.85 -6.42
C GLU A 404 -3.62 4.48 -6.13
N PHE A 405 -2.29 4.40 -6.13
CA PHE A 405 -1.62 3.12 -5.96
C PHE A 405 -0.28 3.24 -5.26
N SER A 406 0.02 2.31 -4.35
CA SER A 406 1.27 2.29 -3.60
C SER A 406 1.77 0.86 -3.41
N ASN A 407 2.88 0.53 -4.05
CA ASN A 407 3.57 -0.75 -3.82
C ASN A 407 5.08 -0.57 -4.00
N THR A 408 5.86 -1.37 -3.29
CA THR A 408 7.33 -1.34 -3.37
C THR A 408 7.88 -2.22 -4.48
N LYS A 409 7.08 -3.13 -5.04
CA LYS A 409 7.50 -4.09 -6.06
C LYS A 409 7.19 -3.58 -7.45
N ALA A 410 8.21 -3.58 -8.31
CA ALA A 410 8.07 -3.21 -9.72
C ALA A 410 7.11 -4.14 -10.48
N SER A 411 7.11 -5.43 -10.17
CA SER A 411 6.22 -6.42 -10.79
C SER A 411 4.73 -6.13 -10.57
N VAL A 412 4.35 -5.70 -9.36
CA VAL A 412 2.96 -5.32 -9.04
C VAL A 412 2.59 -4.02 -9.75
N TRP A 413 3.51 -3.05 -9.80
CA TRP A 413 3.34 -1.81 -10.53
C TRP A 413 3.08 -2.03 -12.04
N ASN A 414 3.92 -2.85 -12.67
CA ASN A 414 3.77 -3.20 -14.08
C ASN A 414 2.45 -3.93 -14.36
N SER A 415 2.01 -4.78 -13.43
CA SER A 415 0.72 -5.46 -13.52
C SER A 415 -0.47 -4.49 -13.54
N ILE A 416 -0.45 -3.45 -12.70
CA ILE A 416 -1.51 -2.42 -12.69
C ILE A 416 -1.53 -1.63 -13.98
N GLN A 417 -0.37 -1.19 -14.48
CA GLN A 417 -0.32 -0.44 -15.75
C GLN A 417 -0.78 -1.30 -16.94
N ALA A 418 -0.34 -2.55 -17.00
CA ALA A 418 -0.79 -3.48 -18.01
C ALA A 418 -2.31 -3.71 -17.96
N ALA A 419 -2.88 -3.83 -16.74
CA ALA A 419 -4.31 -4.02 -16.54
C ALA A 419 -5.13 -2.79 -16.98
N ILE A 420 -4.67 -1.57 -16.67
CA ILE A 420 -5.31 -0.32 -17.12
C ILE A 420 -5.30 -0.24 -18.65
N SER A 421 -4.15 -0.54 -19.26
CA SER A 421 -4.02 -0.54 -20.73
C SER A 421 -4.89 -1.63 -21.36
N GLU A 422 -4.88 -2.87 -20.86
CA GLU A 422 -5.67 -3.99 -21.40
C GLU A 422 -7.19 -3.74 -21.30
N ALA A 423 -7.63 -2.94 -20.31
CA ALA A 423 -9.01 -2.51 -20.19
C ALA A 423 -9.43 -1.46 -21.25
N GLY A 424 -8.49 -0.90 -22.01
CA GLY A 424 -8.74 0.08 -23.07
C GLY A 424 -8.47 1.55 -22.68
N PHE A 425 -8.03 1.82 -21.47
CA PHE A 425 -7.66 3.17 -21.04
C PHE A 425 -6.31 3.61 -21.62
N VAL A 426 -6.18 4.90 -21.85
CA VAL A 426 -4.91 5.54 -22.20
C VAL A 426 -4.39 6.29 -20.98
N VAL A 427 -3.20 5.91 -20.50
CA VAL A 427 -2.52 6.59 -19.39
C VAL A 427 -1.99 7.93 -19.89
N ALA A 428 -2.33 9.00 -19.17
CA ALA A 428 -1.95 10.38 -19.54
C ALA A 428 -0.98 11.04 -18.54
N ASN A 429 -0.94 10.55 -17.31
CA ASN A 429 -0.02 11.09 -16.31
C ASN A 429 0.14 10.12 -15.13
N VAL A 430 1.34 10.11 -14.56
CA VAL A 430 1.61 9.47 -13.26
C VAL A 430 2.32 10.49 -12.39
N ALA A 431 1.68 10.86 -11.29
CA ALA A 431 2.19 11.83 -10.33
C ALA A 431 2.45 11.17 -8.98
N ALA A 432 3.44 11.64 -8.24
CA ALA A 432 3.66 11.22 -6.87
C ALA A 432 2.84 12.11 -5.92
N LEU A 433 2.10 11.48 -5.00
CA LEU A 433 1.34 12.15 -3.94
C LEU A 433 2.23 12.32 -2.71
N ASP A 434 2.57 13.56 -2.37
CA ASP A 434 3.33 13.86 -1.15
C ASP A 434 2.37 13.83 0.07
N LYS A 435 2.51 12.82 0.91
CA LYS A 435 1.73 12.67 2.15
C LYS A 435 2.15 13.63 3.27
N GLY A 436 3.12 14.53 3.02
CA GLY A 436 3.65 15.44 4.03
C GLY A 436 4.42 14.69 5.13
N ARG A 437 3.90 14.63 6.34
CA ARG A 437 4.46 13.80 7.42
C ARG A 437 4.06 12.35 7.17
N GLY A 438 5.03 11.52 6.79
CA GLY A 438 4.81 10.09 6.60
C GLY A 438 4.15 9.44 7.83
N GLY A 439 3.26 8.48 7.64
CA GLY A 439 2.67 7.71 8.73
C GLY A 439 3.74 7.01 9.56
N LEU A 440 3.36 6.48 10.73
CA LEU A 440 4.27 5.84 11.70
C LEU A 440 5.23 4.81 11.06
N HIS A 441 4.77 4.08 10.03
CA HIS A 441 5.59 3.12 9.27
C HIS A 441 6.68 3.78 8.43
N ALA A 442 6.45 4.97 7.89
CA ALA A 442 7.47 5.71 7.14
C ALA A 442 8.58 6.27 8.05
N ILE A 443 8.31 6.37 9.36
CA ILE A 443 9.27 6.82 10.37
C ILE A 443 10.10 5.64 10.92
N ILE A 444 9.53 4.43 10.95
CA ILE A 444 10.09 3.28 11.68
C ILE A 444 10.84 2.30 10.76
N GLY A 445 10.57 2.27 9.44
CA GLY A 445 11.15 1.26 8.53
C GLY A 445 11.98 1.85 7.38
N PRO A 446 13.18 1.34 7.12
CA PRO A 446 14.01 1.77 5.99
C PRO A 446 13.38 1.45 4.62
N THR A 447 12.41 0.53 4.56
CA THR A 447 11.73 0.08 3.34
C THR A 447 10.34 0.69 3.12
N ALA A 448 9.85 1.57 4.01
CA ALA A 448 8.52 2.15 3.89
C ALA A 448 8.43 3.14 2.71
N VAL A 449 7.32 3.07 1.96
CA VAL A 449 7.03 4.02 0.87
C VAL A 449 6.52 5.32 1.46
N LYS A 450 7.16 6.44 1.10
CA LYS A 450 6.75 7.77 1.57
C LYS A 450 5.69 8.45 0.71
N GLN A 451 5.52 8.02 -0.51
CA GLN A 451 4.61 8.64 -1.48
C GLN A 451 3.80 7.58 -2.21
N ASP A 452 2.53 7.85 -2.41
CA ASP A 452 1.70 7.07 -3.31
C ASP A 452 1.77 7.65 -4.72
N LEU A 453 1.44 6.84 -5.71
CA LEU A 453 1.37 7.25 -7.10
C LEU A 453 -0.09 7.44 -7.51
N VAL A 454 -0.33 8.50 -8.25
CA VAL A 454 -1.65 8.83 -8.80
C VAL A 454 -1.57 8.69 -10.31
N ILE A 455 -2.24 7.67 -10.85
CA ILE A 455 -2.33 7.40 -12.27
C ILE A 455 -3.58 8.08 -12.81
N SER A 456 -3.43 8.96 -13.77
CA SER A 456 -4.54 9.56 -14.51
C SER A 456 -4.63 8.93 -15.89
N ALA A 457 -5.77 8.31 -16.19
CA ALA A 457 -6.05 7.67 -17.47
C ALA A 457 -7.41 8.14 -18.01
N TYR A 458 -7.58 8.10 -19.30
CA TYR A 458 -8.85 8.49 -19.92
C TYR A 458 -9.39 7.42 -20.87
N LYS A 459 -10.73 7.42 -21.02
CA LYS A 459 -11.41 6.61 -22.04
C LYS A 459 -11.42 7.38 -23.35
N PRO A 460 -10.88 6.86 -24.46
CA PRO A 460 -10.88 7.51 -25.76
C PRO A 460 -12.29 7.82 -26.26
N LYS A 461 -12.43 8.86 -27.10
CA LYS A 461 -13.68 9.19 -27.76
C LYS A 461 -13.96 8.24 -28.92
N LYS A 462 -15.18 7.74 -29.08
CA LYS A 462 -15.58 6.81 -30.14
C LYS A 462 -15.32 7.36 -31.56
N GLU A 463 -15.59 8.64 -31.77
CA GLU A 463 -15.38 9.33 -33.05
C GLU A 463 -13.93 9.24 -33.52
N ASN A 464 -12.97 9.28 -32.60
CA ASN A 464 -11.56 9.21 -32.93
C ASN A 464 -11.14 7.76 -33.25
N ILE A 465 -11.73 6.77 -32.58
CA ILE A 465 -11.51 5.36 -32.89
C ILE A 465 -12.05 5.06 -34.30
N GLU A 466 -13.21 5.58 -34.66
CA GLU A 466 -13.81 5.41 -35.99
C GLU A 466 -12.97 6.10 -37.08
N LYS A 467 -12.49 7.31 -36.84
CA LYS A 467 -11.56 8.01 -37.76
C LYS A 467 -10.27 7.23 -37.97
N MET A 468 -9.67 6.71 -36.90
CA MET A 468 -8.46 5.89 -37.01
C MET A 468 -8.70 4.59 -37.77
N LYS A 469 -9.87 3.95 -37.61
CA LYS A 469 -10.26 2.76 -38.37
C LYS A 469 -10.44 3.07 -39.85
N GLY A 470 -10.93 4.24 -40.19
CA GLY A 470 -11.00 4.71 -41.58
C GLY A 470 -9.62 4.91 -42.21
N GLU A 471 -8.62 5.27 -41.43
CA GLU A 471 -7.25 5.53 -41.88
C GLU A 471 -6.25 4.45 -41.44
N GLN A 472 -6.72 3.24 -41.10
CA GLN A 472 -5.91 2.20 -40.45
C GLN A 472 -4.67 1.73 -41.22
N ASN A 473 -4.63 1.95 -42.53
CA ASN A 473 -3.53 1.58 -43.43
C ASN A 473 -2.62 2.77 -43.80
N THR A 474 -2.80 3.92 -43.17
CA THR A 474 -2.03 5.12 -43.44
C THR A 474 -1.36 5.63 -42.15
N GLU A 475 -0.28 6.40 -42.30
CA GLU A 475 0.36 7.06 -41.16
C GLU A 475 -0.58 8.04 -40.43
N GLU A 476 -1.66 8.50 -41.08
CA GLU A 476 -2.60 9.45 -40.51
C GLU A 476 -3.29 8.92 -39.28
N SER A 477 -3.51 7.61 -39.19
CA SER A 477 -4.05 6.98 -37.96
C SER A 477 -3.17 7.24 -36.74
N ALA A 478 -1.82 7.21 -36.88
CA ALA A 478 -0.90 7.54 -35.80
C ALA A 478 -1.02 9.01 -35.39
N TRP A 479 -1.15 9.94 -36.35
CA TRP A 479 -1.21 11.37 -36.07
C TRP A 479 -2.55 11.80 -35.48
N ILE A 480 -3.65 11.14 -35.84
CA ILE A 480 -4.94 11.30 -35.19
C ILE A 480 -4.82 10.95 -33.70
N PHE A 481 -4.18 9.81 -33.38
CA PHE A 481 -3.94 9.41 -31.99
C PHE A 481 -3.10 10.44 -31.24
N VAL A 482 -1.94 10.84 -31.80
CA VAL A 482 -1.01 11.80 -31.17
C VAL A 482 -1.69 13.12 -30.87
N THR A 483 -2.44 13.66 -31.85
CA THR A 483 -3.18 14.92 -31.67
C THR A 483 -4.16 14.82 -30.52
N GLN A 484 -4.95 13.75 -30.49
CA GLN A 484 -5.92 13.51 -29.42
C GLN A 484 -5.23 13.34 -28.06
N HIS A 485 -4.14 12.59 -28.01
CA HIS A 485 -3.42 12.35 -26.76
C HIS A 485 -2.82 13.66 -26.23
N LEU A 486 -2.16 14.46 -27.08
CA LEU A 486 -1.64 15.76 -26.70
C LEU A 486 -2.72 16.75 -26.21
N GLU A 487 -3.97 16.63 -26.69
CA GLU A 487 -5.10 17.41 -26.19
C GLU A 487 -5.46 17.08 -24.73
N GLN A 488 -5.31 15.85 -24.34
CA GLN A 488 -5.63 15.37 -22.99
C GLN A 488 -4.50 15.62 -21.99
N LEU A 489 -3.26 15.76 -22.46
CA LEU A 489 -2.11 15.93 -21.57
C LEU A 489 -2.05 17.32 -20.93
N PRO A 490 -1.60 17.44 -19.66
CA PRO A 490 -1.33 18.74 -19.05
C PRO A 490 -0.30 19.51 -19.88
N VAL A 491 -0.52 20.82 -20.05
CA VAL A 491 0.39 21.69 -20.84
C VAL A 491 1.66 22.00 -20.07
N PHE A 492 1.58 22.09 -18.74
CA PHE A 492 2.70 22.45 -17.89
C PHE A 492 2.61 21.78 -16.52
N LEU A 493 3.72 21.25 -16.05
CA LEU A 493 3.89 20.79 -14.68
C LEU A 493 5.03 21.56 -14.02
N GLY A 494 4.77 22.09 -12.82
CA GLY A 494 5.79 22.80 -12.03
C GLY A 494 5.58 22.52 -10.54
N ILE A 495 6.66 22.19 -9.84
CA ILE A 495 6.67 21.96 -8.41
C ILE A 495 7.76 22.83 -7.78
N LYS A 496 7.41 23.62 -6.74
CA LYS A 496 8.35 24.43 -5.96
C LYS A 496 9.26 25.39 -6.77
N GLY A 497 8.76 25.89 -7.91
CA GLY A 497 9.52 26.84 -8.73
C GLY A 497 10.40 26.20 -9.80
N GLU A 498 10.32 24.89 -9.99
CA GLU A 498 10.97 24.15 -11.09
C GLU A 498 9.94 23.63 -12.08
N ALA A 499 10.20 23.78 -13.38
CA ALA A 499 9.39 23.14 -14.42
C ALA A 499 9.82 21.67 -14.58
N GLN A 500 8.87 20.79 -14.84
CA GLN A 500 9.13 19.37 -15.04
C GLN A 500 8.80 18.94 -16.46
N VAL A 501 9.57 17.97 -16.96
CA VAL A 501 9.24 17.27 -18.22
C VAL A 501 7.98 16.43 -18.01
N ILE A 502 7.04 16.56 -18.92
CA ILE A 502 5.87 15.69 -19.03
C ILE A 502 6.25 14.54 -19.95
N SER A 503 6.64 13.40 -19.39
CA SER A 503 7.16 12.25 -20.12
C SER A 503 6.25 11.81 -21.28
N GLU A 504 4.94 11.83 -21.06
CA GLU A 504 3.91 11.47 -22.05
C GLU A 504 3.91 12.39 -23.31
N ARG A 505 4.59 13.55 -23.26
CA ARG A 505 4.74 14.45 -24.40
C ARG A 505 6.02 14.22 -25.21
N THR A 506 6.89 13.31 -24.76
CA THR A 506 8.14 13.01 -25.48
C THR A 506 7.87 12.11 -26.67
N PRO A 507 8.60 12.26 -27.80
CA PRO A 507 8.36 11.47 -29.01
C PRO A 507 8.37 9.97 -28.80
N ARG A 508 9.28 9.47 -27.97
CA ARG A 508 9.39 8.04 -27.65
C ARG A 508 8.11 7.53 -26.95
N ILE A 509 7.66 8.20 -25.90
CA ILE A 509 6.48 7.77 -25.15
C ILE A 509 5.20 7.89 -25.98
N LEU A 510 5.11 8.95 -26.79
CA LEU A 510 4.02 9.09 -27.75
C LEU A 510 3.97 7.91 -28.73
N PHE A 511 5.13 7.42 -29.18
CA PHE A 511 5.20 6.21 -29.99
C PHE A 511 4.69 4.98 -29.26
N ASP A 512 5.19 4.73 -28.03
CA ASP A 512 4.79 3.56 -27.22
C ASP A 512 3.28 3.55 -26.94
N ARG A 513 2.71 4.72 -26.65
CA ARG A 513 1.25 4.87 -26.43
C ARG A 513 0.46 4.66 -27.72
N MET A 514 0.95 5.17 -28.83
CA MET A 514 0.36 4.98 -30.15
C MET A 514 0.34 3.49 -30.53
N VAL A 515 1.47 2.80 -30.38
CA VAL A 515 1.57 1.34 -30.66
C VAL A 515 0.61 0.56 -29.77
N ALA A 516 0.64 0.80 -28.46
CA ALA A 516 -0.26 0.13 -27.51
C ALA A 516 -1.73 0.32 -27.90
N TYR A 517 -2.10 1.55 -28.26
CA TYR A 517 -3.46 1.88 -28.65
C TYR A 517 -3.90 1.20 -29.96
N HIS A 518 -3.03 1.19 -30.99
CA HIS A 518 -3.32 0.52 -32.25
C HIS A 518 -3.52 -0.98 -32.04
N VAL A 519 -2.60 -1.63 -31.34
CA VAL A 519 -2.67 -3.08 -31.06
C VAL A 519 -3.95 -3.43 -30.28
N GLN A 520 -4.32 -2.63 -29.27
CA GLN A 520 -5.53 -2.85 -28.48
C GLN A 520 -6.83 -2.77 -29.31
N ASN A 521 -6.85 -1.88 -30.30
CA ASN A 521 -8.01 -1.71 -31.17
C ASN A 521 -7.98 -2.57 -32.43
N GLY A 522 -7.01 -3.51 -32.53
CA GLY A 522 -6.85 -4.40 -33.70
C GLY A 522 -6.42 -3.66 -34.97
N LEU A 523 -5.77 -2.50 -34.82
CA LEU A 523 -5.23 -1.71 -35.94
C LEU A 523 -3.77 -2.09 -36.20
N THR A 524 -3.32 -1.99 -37.42
CA THR A 524 -1.92 -2.11 -37.76
C THR A 524 -1.13 -0.92 -37.26
N VAL A 525 0.11 -1.11 -36.83
CA VAL A 525 1.04 -0.02 -36.49
C VAL A 525 1.57 0.54 -37.82
N PRO A 526 1.25 1.80 -38.19
CA PRO A 526 1.43 2.29 -39.55
C PRO A 526 2.83 2.85 -39.84
N ILE A 527 3.67 3.04 -38.84
CA ILE A 527 4.95 3.74 -38.94
C ILE A 527 5.97 3.15 -37.97
N SER A 528 7.25 3.10 -38.35
CA SER A 528 8.33 2.63 -37.47
C SER A 528 8.68 3.64 -36.38
N SER A 529 9.35 3.20 -35.30
CA SER A 529 9.75 4.04 -34.18
C SER A 529 10.66 5.20 -34.59
N VAL A 530 11.63 4.93 -35.48
CA VAL A 530 12.59 5.93 -35.96
C VAL A 530 11.90 7.02 -36.79
N GLU A 531 11.09 6.58 -37.75
CA GLU A 531 10.33 7.50 -38.63
C GLU A 531 9.32 8.32 -37.82
N PHE A 532 8.61 7.70 -36.88
CA PHE A 532 7.65 8.38 -36.02
C PHE A 532 8.32 9.47 -35.19
N GLN A 533 9.42 9.18 -34.47
CA GLN A 533 10.11 10.14 -33.63
C GLN A 533 10.67 11.33 -34.44
N ALA A 534 11.21 11.08 -35.63
CA ALA A 534 11.65 12.11 -36.55
C ALA A 534 10.47 12.99 -37.02
N SER A 535 9.34 12.38 -37.35
CA SER A 535 8.16 13.07 -37.88
C SER A 535 7.41 13.89 -36.80
N VAL A 536 7.46 13.49 -35.53
CA VAL A 536 6.86 14.27 -34.43
C VAL A 536 7.41 15.67 -34.39
N ALA A 537 8.74 15.84 -34.47
CA ALA A 537 9.39 17.15 -34.43
C ALA A 537 9.07 18.02 -35.66
N GLN A 538 8.68 17.43 -36.78
CA GLN A 538 8.28 18.13 -38.00
C GLN A 538 6.80 18.55 -37.97
N ARG A 539 5.94 17.77 -37.31
CA ARG A 539 4.48 17.97 -37.29
C ARG A 539 3.98 18.78 -36.10
N PHE A 540 4.72 18.77 -35.00
CA PHE A 540 4.32 19.42 -33.73
C PHE A 540 5.42 20.36 -33.22
N PRO A 541 5.07 21.55 -32.70
CA PRO A 541 6.01 22.39 -32.00
C PRO A 541 6.68 21.67 -30.84
N MET A 542 8.01 21.75 -30.79
CA MET A 542 8.79 21.14 -29.71
C MET A 542 9.25 22.21 -28.71
N ARG A 543 9.08 21.91 -27.39
CA ARG A 543 9.61 22.72 -26.29
C ARG A 543 10.21 21.80 -25.24
N ASP A 544 11.45 22.03 -24.84
CA ASP A 544 12.15 21.26 -23.81
C ASP A 544 12.07 19.73 -24.04
N GLY A 545 12.14 19.26 -25.31
CA GLY A 545 12.05 17.86 -25.70
C GLY A 545 10.62 17.28 -25.73
N MET A 546 9.60 18.10 -25.52
CA MET A 546 8.19 17.74 -25.48
C MET A 546 7.43 18.28 -26.69
N ALA A 547 6.46 17.51 -27.22
CA ALA A 547 5.57 17.91 -28.30
C ALA A 547 4.32 18.63 -27.78
N PHE A 548 3.89 19.65 -28.52
CA PHE A 548 2.71 20.45 -28.20
C PHE A 548 1.84 20.66 -29.45
N LEU A 549 0.56 20.88 -29.22
CA LEU A 549 -0.30 21.43 -30.26
C LEU A 549 -0.03 22.97 -30.35
N GLU A 550 -0.16 23.57 -31.54
CA GLU A 550 0.07 24.99 -31.74
C GLU A 550 -0.63 25.85 -30.66
N ARG A 551 -1.90 25.58 -30.38
CA ARG A 551 -2.69 26.31 -29.38
C ARG A 551 -2.17 26.19 -27.94
N GLN A 552 -1.32 25.19 -27.63
CA GLN A 552 -0.77 24.94 -26.29
C GLN A 552 0.57 25.64 -26.06
N VAL A 553 1.26 26.03 -27.14
CA VAL A 553 2.62 26.61 -27.08
C VAL A 553 2.64 27.91 -26.28
N ALA A 554 1.74 28.83 -26.56
CA ALA A 554 1.66 30.10 -25.85
C ALA A 554 1.41 29.95 -24.35
N GLU A 555 0.58 29.00 -23.95
CA GLU A 555 0.34 28.66 -22.54
C GLU A 555 1.60 28.10 -21.89
N TYR A 556 2.28 27.16 -22.56
CA TYR A 556 3.52 26.56 -22.06
C TYR A 556 4.61 27.64 -21.89
N ASP A 557 4.90 28.41 -22.93
CA ASP A 557 5.95 29.40 -22.94
C ASP A 557 5.72 30.47 -21.85
N LYS A 558 4.47 30.90 -21.64
CA LYS A 558 4.10 31.83 -20.57
C LYS A 558 4.37 31.25 -19.17
N LYS A 559 3.99 30.00 -18.92
CA LYS A 559 4.22 29.35 -17.63
C LYS A 559 5.70 29.02 -17.43
N ARG A 560 6.40 28.67 -18.48
CA ARG A 560 7.84 28.35 -18.47
C ARG A 560 8.71 29.56 -18.12
N THR A 561 8.37 30.77 -18.62
CA THR A 561 9.09 32.00 -18.29
C THR A 561 8.99 32.44 -16.83
N LEU A 562 7.96 31.99 -16.12
CA LEU A 562 7.78 32.25 -14.68
C LEU A 562 8.65 31.37 -13.77
N VAL A 563 9.35 30.40 -14.35
CA VAL A 563 10.13 29.40 -13.58
C VAL A 563 11.59 29.51 -13.97
N LYS A 564 12.48 29.70 -12.96
CA LYS A 564 13.91 29.93 -13.19
C LYS A 564 14.72 28.68 -13.53
N GLU A 565 14.30 27.55 -13.04
CA GLU A 565 15.02 26.28 -13.20
C GLU A 565 14.15 25.24 -13.92
N PHE A 566 14.79 24.44 -14.76
CA PHE A 566 14.17 23.32 -15.44
C PHE A 566 14.83 22.04 -14.94
N ALA A 567 14.05 21.09 -14.44
CA ALA A 567 14.56 19.79 -14.07
C ALA A 567 15.10 19.10 -15.32
N GLN A 568 16.41 18.85 -15.34
CA GLN A 568 17.09 18.20 -16.44
C GLN A 568 16.40 16.88 -16.79
N MET A 569 16.28 16.59 -18.10
CA MET A 569 15.67 15.35 -18.59
C MET A 569 16.22 14.14 -17.81
N SER A 570 15.35 13.41 -17.14
CA SER A 570 15.72 12.10 -16.58
C SER A 570 15.98 11.12 -17.71
N LEU A 571 17.00 10.27 -17.55
CA LEU A 571 17.19 9.11 -18.42
C LEU A 571 15.96 8.22 -18.33
N PHE A 572 15.36 7.91 -19.47
CA PHE A 572 14.25 6.96 -19.48
C PHE A 572 14.73 5.57 -19.10
N VAL A 573 14.07 4.96 -18.13
CA VAL A 573 14.32 3.59 -17.74
C VAL A 573 13.54 2.66 -18.65
N SER A 574 14.23 2.01 -19.57
CA SER A 574 13.64 1.04 -20.52
C SER A 574 14.11 -0.39 -20.30
N ASP A 575 15.25 -0.54 -19.64
CA ASP A 575 15.90 -1.80 -19.31
C ASP A 575 16.71 -1.66 -18.01
N GLU A 576 17.35 -2.75 -17.60
CA GLU A 576 18.14 -2.78 -16.37
C GLU A 576 19.32 -1.79 -16.39
N ASN A 577 20.03 -1.64 -17.50
CA ASN A 577 21.17 -0.75 -17.59
C ASN A 577 20.77 0.73 -17.46
N SER A 578 19.70 1.11 -18.12
CA SER A 578 19.14 2.46 -17.98
C SER A 578 18.59 2.71 -16.57
N ALA A 579 18.05 1.68 -15.89
CA ALA A 579 17.65 1.75 -14.50
C ALA A 579 18.85 2.03 -13.57
N ILE A 580 19.94 1.29 -13.74
CA ILE A 580 21.17 1.46 -12.95
C ILE A 580 21.76 2.85 -13.18
N GLU A 581 21.83 3.29 -14.43
CA GLU A 581 22.38 4.61 -14.75
C GLU A 581 21.50 5.74 -14.20
N TRP A 582 20.18 5.62 -14.27
CA TRP A 582 19.25 6.55 -13.66
C TRP A 582 19.47 6.63 -12.13
N ILE A 583 19.57 5.48 -11.44
CA ILE A 583 19.87 5.42 -9.99
C ILE A 583 21.20 6.10 -9.71
N ARG A 584 22.24 5.80 -10.48
CA ARG A 584 23.57 6.40 -10.36
C ARG A 584 23.51 7.94 -10.41
N GLN A 585 22.80 8.49 -11.38
CA GLN A 585 22.63 9.94 -11.51
C GLN A 585 21.88 10.56 -10.35
N GLN A 586 20.85 9.87 -9.82
CA GLN A 586 20.13 10.34 -8.63
C GLN A 586 21.06 10.37 -7.40
N LEU A 587 21.86 9.33 -7.21
CA LEU A 587 22.78 9.23 -6.08
C LEU A 587 23.99 10.16 -6.19
N LEU A 588 24.46 10.46 -7.41
CA LEU A 588 25.49 11.48 -7.64
C LEU A 588 25.01 12.89 -7.30
N LYS A 589 23.75 13.22 -7.61
CA LYS A 589 23.16 14.51 -7.24
C LYS A 589 23.02 14.66 -5.71
N LYS A 590 22.55 13.60 -5.05
CA LYS A 590 22.44 13.54 -3.59
C LYS A 590 22.40 12.08 -3.11
N PRO A 591 23.18 11.70 -2.09
CA PRO A 591 23.00 10.43 -1.39
C PRO A 591 21.60 10.38 -0.77
N GLN A 592 20.85 9.32 -1.07
CA GLN A 592 19.43 9.20 -0.71
C GLN A 592 19.17 7.91 0.05
N THR A 593 18.12 7.92 0.88
CA THR A 593 17.58 6.68 1.41
C THR A 593 16.78 5.96 0.32
N ARG A 594 16.59 4.67 0.49
CA ARG A 594 15.72 3.88 -0.40
C ARG A 594 14.31 4.47 -0.49
N GLN A 595 13.81 4.99 0.64
CA GLN A 595 12.48 5.63 0.72
C GLN A 595 12.38 6.91 -0.10
N ASP A 596 13.46 7.69 -0.19
CA ASP A 596 13.49 8.92 -0.99
C ASP A 596 13.61 8.61 -2.49
N LEU A 597 14.33 7.53 -2.85
CA LEU A 597 14.59 7.14 -4.23
C LEU A 597 13.39 6.45 -4.87
N HIS A 598 12.71 5.57 -4.12
CA HIS A 598 11.68 4.67 -4.63
C HIS A 598 10.54 5.35 -5.39
N PRO A 599 9.90 6.43 -4.93
CA PRO A 599 8.76 7.02 -5.65
C PRO A 599 9.16 7.57 -7.01
N ASN A 600 10.36 8.16 -7.12
CA ASN A 600 10.88 8.67 -8.38
C ASN A 600 11.25 7.51 -9.33
N TYR A 601 11.84 6.45 -8.79
CA TYR A 601 12.16 5.25 -9.56
C TYR A 601 10.90 4.60 -10.14
N MET A 602 9.85 4.42 -9.33
CA MET A 602 8.58 3.84 -9.77
C MET A 602 7.90 4.67 -10.87
N LYS A 603 8.11 5.97 -10.87
CA LYS A 603 7.64 6.87 -11.94
C LYS A 603 8.39 6.63 -13.25
N GLU A 604 9.68 6.34 -13.20
CA GLU A 604 10.53 6.18 -14.39
C GLU A 604 10.40 4.80 -15.05
N ILE A 605 10.08 3.75 -14.29
CA ILE A 605 9.94 2.38 -14.82
C ILE A 605 8.61 2.10 -15.53
N GLN A 606 7.78 3.12 -15.80
CA GLN A 606 6.49 2.96 -16.49
C GLN A 606 6.62 2.43 -17.92
N HIS A 607 7.80 2.52 -18.53
CA HIS A 607 8.02 2.29 -19.94
C HIS A 607 8.92 1.07 -20.26
N ILE A 608 8.97 0.13 -19.31
CA ILE A 608 9.73 -1.10 -19.48
C ILE A 608 9.06 -2.02 -20.51
N ALA A 609 9.89 -2.64 -21.34
CA ALA A 609 9.42 -3.57 -22.33
C ALA A 609 8.69 -4.77 -21.69
N LYS A 610 7.61 -5.26 -22.32
CA LYS A 610 6.75 -6.33 -21.76
C LYS A 610 7.50 -7.64 -21.48
N HIS A 611 8.59 -7.91 -22.18
CA HIS A 611 9.42 -9.09 -22.00
C HIS A 611 10.48 -8.93 -20.93
N GLU A 612 10.82 -7.67 -20.55
CA GLU A 612 11.90 -7.40 -19.63
C GLU A 612 11.49 -7.71 -18.19
N LEU A 613 12.24 -8.60 -17.57
CA LEU A 613 12.13 -8.92 -16.15
C LEU A 613 13.09 -8.01 -15.37
N LEU A 614 12.65 -6.76 -15.13
CA LEU A 614 13.44 -5.82 -14.36
C LEU A 614 13.58 -6.29 -12.90
N PRO A 615 14.81 -6.34 -12.33
CA PRO A 615 15.00 -6.60 -10.91
C PRO A 615 14.32 -5.55 -10.03
N GLU A 616 13.94 -5.93 -8.82
CA GLU A 616 13.41 -5.00 -7.83
C GLU A 616 14.44 -3.92 -7.49
N LEU A 617 13.97 -2.73 -7.07
CA LEU A 617 14.85 -1.61 -6.74
C LEU A 617 15.92 -2.00 -5.70
N ASP A 618 15.53 -2.83 -4.72
CA ASP A 618 16.46 -3.28 -3.67
C ASP A 618 17.59 -4.13 -4.27
N ASP A 619 17.27 -5.04 -5.19
CA ASP A 619 18.27 -5.86 -5.87
C ASP A 619 19.22 -5.01 -6.72
N LEU A 620 18.70 -4.01 -7.44
CA LEU A 620 19.51 -3.07 -8.21
C LEU A 620 20.42 -2.25 -7.31
N LEU A 621 19.92 -1.81 -6.17
CA LEU A 621 20.72 -1.05 -5.18
C LEU A 621 21.84 -1.90 -4.61
N TYR A 622 21.54 -3.10 -4.10
CA TYR A 622 22.54 -3.99 -3.50
C TYR A 622 23.59 -4.50 -4.50
N GLN A 623 23.20 -4.69 -5.76
CA GLN A 623 24.10 -5.20 -6.80
C GLN A 623 25.04 -4.12 -7.37
N ASN A 624 24.71 -2.82 -7.25
CA ASN A 624 25.42 -1.77 -7.98
C ASN A 624 25.89 -0.59 -7.12
N PHE A 625 25.38 -0.44 -5.88
CA PHE A 625 25.62 0.72 -5.02
C PHE A 625 25.94 0.29 -3.61
N LEU A 626 26.41 1.24 -2.77
CA LEU A 626 26.72 0.99 -1.37
C LEU A 626 25.74 1.74 -0.48
N CYS A 627 25.39 1.10 0.65
CA CYS A 627 24.57 1.70 1.71
C CYS A 627 25.44 1.97 2.93
N TYR A 628 25.28 3.12 3.56
CA TYR A 628 25.90 3.40 4.85
C TYR A 628 24.97 2.94 5.98
N GLU A 629 25.36 1.89 6.71
CA GLU A 629 24.55 1.27 7.77
C GLU A 629 24.91 1.77 9.18
N GLY A 630 25.81 2.74 9.27
CA GLY A 630 26.25 3.33 10.54
C GLY A 630 27.59 2.78 11.03
N ASP A 631 28.13 1.75 10.37
CA ASP A 631 29.43 1.14 10.72
C ASP A 631 30.57 1.66 9.84
N GLY A 632 31.72 1.82 10.42
CA GLY A 632 32.94 2.26 9.72
C GLY A 632 33.01 3.77 9.47
N VAL A 633 33.89 4.16 8.55
CA VAL A 633 34.13 5.57 8.21
C VAL A 633 32.97 6.12 7.37
N LEU A 634 32.42 7.25 7.79
CA LEU A 634 31.33 7.92 7.05
C LEU A 634 31.85 8.35 5.65
N PRO A 635 31.18 7.91 4.56
CA PRO A 635 31.59 8.26 3.21
C PRO A 635 31.53 9.78 2.94
N ASP A 636 32.60 10.31 2.32
CA ASP A 636 32.77 11.74 2.04
C ASP A 636 31.60 12.30 1.23
N GLN A 637 31.06 11.53 0.28
CA GLN A 637 29.91 11.92 -0.53
C GLN A 637 28.68 12.22 0.33
N ILE A 638 28.43 11.40 1.36
CA ILE A 638 27.31 11.59 2.29
C ILE A 638 27.59 12.77 3.22
N ALA A 639 28.79 12.82 3.82
CA ALA A 639 29.17 13.88 4.75
C ALA A 639 29.12 15.27 4.09
N ALA A 640 29.67 15.40 2.88
CA ALA A 640 29.64 16.64 2.11
C ALA A 640 28.23 17.11 1.76
N TYR A 641 27.36 16.16 1.35
CA TYR A 641 25.96 16.46 1.07
C TYR A 641 25.20 16.94 2.32
N LEU A 642 25.34 16.23 3.46
CA LEU A 642 24.65 16.57 4.70
C LEU A 642 25.09 17.93 5.24
N ARG A 643 26.40 18.20 5.29
CA ARG A 643 26.93 19.48 5.75
C ARG A 643 26.49 20.66 4.86
N ARG A 644 26.34 20.46 3.55
CA ARG A 644 25.87 21.49 2.64
C ARG A 644 24.40 21.82 2.84
N ASN A 645 23.55 20.83 3.06
CA ASN A 645 22.10 20.97 3.00
C ASN A 645 21.42 21.13 4.38
N TYR A 646 22.10 20.78 5.49
CA TYR A 646 21.57 20.90 6.84
C TYR A 646 22.41 21.85 7.67
N LYS A 647 21.80 22.96 8.12
CA LYS A 647 22.52 24.02 8.84
C LYS A 647 23.07 23.55 10.19
N ASP A 648 22.35 22.68 10.87
CA ASP A 648 22.65 22.06 12.14
C ASP A 648 23.80 21.05 12.07
N LEU A 649 24.14 20.56 10.90
CA LEU A 649 25.22 19.60 10.69
C LEU A 649 26.51 20.23 10.13
N ARG A 650 26.51 21.57 9.91
CA ARG A 650 27.68 22.28 9.39
C ARG A 650 28.81 22.31 10.44
N GLY A 651 29.98 21.91 10.03
CA GLY A 651 31.17 21.92 10.90
C GLY A 651 31.29 20.76 11.90
N LEU A 652 30.35 19.82 11.93
CA LEU A 652 30.47 18.63 12.74
C LEU A 652 31.54 17.68 12.17
N GLU A 653 32.27 17.01 13.06
CA GLU A 653 33.25 15.98 12.67
C GLU A 653 32.54 14.74 12.10
N VAL A 654 33.25 13.94 11.29
CA VAL A 654 32.69 12.73 10.66
C VAL A 654 32.29 11.65 11.67
N THR A 655 32.75 11.74 12.88
CA THR A 655 32.49 10.86 14.02
C THR A 655 31.32 11.34 14.90
N ASP A 656 30.73 12.50 14.59
CA ASP A 656 29.64 13.07 15.39
C ASP A 656 28.37 12.25 15.23
N ALA A 657 27.76 11.89 16.36
CA ALA A 657 26.56 11.03 16.41
C ALA A 657 25.39 11.61 15.60
N ALA A 658 25.19 12.93 15.61
CA ALA A 658 24.10 13.57 14.87
C ALA A 658 24.30 13.47 13.36
N LEU A 659 25.56 13.55 12.89
CA LEU A 659 25.89 13.40 11.48
C LEU A 659 25.75 11.93 11.05
N ILE A 660 26.20 10.99 11.88
CA ILE A 660 26.08 9.53 11.65
C ILE A 660 24.60 9.12 11.58
N GLU A 661 23.79 9.54 12.55
CA GLU A 661 22.34 9.24 12.56
C GLU A 661 21.64 9.71 11.28
N LYS A 662 21.98 10.90 10.80
CA LYS A 662 21.38 11.47 9.57
C LYS A 662 21.92 10.80 8.30
N ALA A 663 23.10 10.20 8.36
CA ALA A 663 23.74 9.49 7.27
C ALA A 663 23.24 8.05 7.09
N MET A 664 22.68 7.45 8.13
CA MET A 664 22.23 6.05 8.12
C MET A 664 21.22 5.76 6.99
N ASN A 665 21.36 4.56 6.42
CA ASN A 665 20.51 4.04 5.35
C ASN A 665 20.54 4.87 4.05
N ARG A 666 21.59 5.70 3.84
CA ARG A 666 21.79 6.41 2.58
C ARG A 666 22.63 5.61 1.62
N TRP A 667 22.12 5.50 0.41
CA TRP A 667 22.83 4.92 -0.71
C TRP A 667 23.71 5.96 -1.37
N TYR A 668 24.88 5.52 -1.87
CA TYR A 668 25.85 6.35 -2.57
C TYR A 668 26.58 5.56 -3.64
N VAL A 669 27.23 6.27 -4.58
CA VAL A 669 27.96 5.65 -5.69
C VAL A 669 29.31 5.13 -5.18
N PRO A 670 29.64 3.84 -5.41
CA PRO A 670 30.91 3.27 -5.01
C PRO A 670 32.09 3.90 -5.76
N ASP A 671 33.29 3.87 -5.15
CA ASP A 671 34.53 4.17 -5.85
C ASP A 671 34.81 3.13 -6.94
N PRO A 672 35.70 3.43 -7.93
CA PRO A 672 35.94 2.52 -9.06
C PRO A 672 36.37 1.12 -8.68
N ASN A 673 37.14 0.94 -7.57
CA ASN A 673 37.61 -0.36 -7.13
C ASN A 673 36.47 -1.21 -6.57
N LYS A 674 35.65 -0.62 -5.67
CA LYS A 674 34.47 -1.27 -5.11
C LYS A 674 33.40 -1.53 -6.17
N GLN A 675 33.27 -0.64 -7.16
CA GLN A 675 32.40 -0.85 -8.29
C GLN A 675 32.79 -2.09 -9.10
N ALA A 676 34.10 -2.30 -9.37
CA ALA A 676 34.57 -3.47 -10.10
C ALA A 676 34.28 -4.79 -9.34
N ASP A 677 34.32 -4.77 -8.01
CA ASP A 677 33.97 -5.95 -7.21
C ASP A 677 32.47 -6.25 -7.23
N LEU A 678 31.62 -5.23 -7.16
CA LEU A 678 30.16 -5.38 -7.33
C LEU A 678 29.82 -5.91 -8.72
N GLU A 679 30.46 -5.41 -9.79
CA GLU A 679 30.25 -5.88 -11.16
C GLU A 679 30.60 -7.36 -11.33
N LYS A 680 31.68 -7.85 -10.73
CA LYS A 680 32.05 -9.27 -10.74
C LYS A 680 31.00 -10.14 -10.02
N LEU A 681 30.49 -9.68 -8.90
CA LEU A 681 29.45 -10.41 -8.16
C LEU A 681 28.13 -10.45 -8.96
N ARG A 682 27.76 -9.32 -9.56
CA ARG A 682 26.60 -9.22 -10.45
C ARG A 682 26.73 -10.13 -11.66
N GLU A 683 27.88 -10.14 -12.34
CA GLU A 683 28.13 -11.02 -13.49
C GLU A 683 27.94 -12.51 -13.13
N LYS A 684 28.41 -12.94 -11.95
CA LYS A 684 28.17 -14.31 -11.47
C LYS A 684 26.69 -14.61 -11.25
N SER A 685 25.92 -13.65 -10.73
CA SER A 685 24.48 -13.80 -10.53
C SER A 685 23.74 -13.92 -11.86
N LEU A 686 24.06 -13.04 -12.82
CA LEU A 686 23.50 -13.05 -14.17
C LEU A 686 23.78 -14.35 -14.93
N LEU A 687 24.97 -14.90 -14.76
CA LEU A 687 25.33 -16.20 -15.38
C LEU A 687 24.51 -17.35 -14.79
N ARG A 688 24.25 -17.37 -13.49
CA ARG A 688 23.39 -18.39 -12.86
C ARG A 688 21.95 -18.29 -13.40
N GLU A 689 21.46 -17.08 -13.57
CA GLU A 689 20.13 -16.84 -14.13
C GLU A 689 20.05 -17.28 -15.59
N PHE A 690 21.07 -17.02 -16.40
CA PHE A 690 21.18 -17.51 -17.77
C PHE A 690 21.20 -19.04 -17.85
N GLU A 691 21.91 -19.74 -16.98
CA GLU A 691 21.85 -21.21 -16.89
C GLU A 691 20.47 -21.71 -16.52
N GLY A 692 19.75 -21.00 -15.66
CA GLY A 692 18.32 -21.27 -15.36
C GLY A 692 17.44 -21.21 -16.60
N TYR A 693 17.64 -20.21 -17.47
CA TYR A 693 16.92 -20.12 -18.76
C TYR A 693 17.25 -21.28 -19.70
N LEU A 694 18.50 -21.74 -19.73
CA LEU A 694 18.88 -22.93 -20.51
C LEU A 694 18.15 -24.18 -20.01
N GLU A 695 18.08 -24.38 -18.68
CA GLU A 695 17.34 -25.51 -18.12
C GLU A 695 15.82 -25.42 -18.40
N GLU A 696 15.25 -24.24 -18.39
CA GLU A 696 13.84 -24.02 -18.75
C GLU A 696 13.59 -24.37 -20.23
N LEU A 697 14.47 -23.95 -21.13
CA LEU A 697 14.39 -24.24 -22.55
C LEU A 697 14.63 -25.71 -22.89
N GLU A 698 15.33 -26.45 -22.05
CA GLU A 698 15.46 -27.92 -22.20
C GLU A 698 14.17 -28.65 -21.87
N LYS A 699 13.44 -28.17 -20.88
CA LYS A 699 12.17 -28.75 -20.42
C LYS A 699 10.98 -28.34 -21.28
N SER A 700 11.07 -27.25 -22.04
CA SER A 700 9.96 -26.67 -22.80
C SER A 700 10.39 -26.29 -24.23
N LYS A 701 9.54 -26.61 -25.23
CA LYS A 701 9.71 -26.14 -26.62
C LYS A 701 9.18 -24.70 -26.85
N LYS A 702 8.67 -24.00 -25.81
CA LYS A 702 8.08 -22.67 -25.96
C LYS A 702 9.16 -21.59 -25.96
N LYS A 703 8.85 -20.43 -26.55
CA LYS A 703 9.70 -19.23 -26.48
C LYS A 703 9.66 -18.67 -25.04
N LEU A 704 10.76 -18.07 -24.59
CA LEU A 704 10.81 -17.31 -23.33
C LEU A 704 9.87 -16.11 -23.43
N LYS A 705 8.99 -15.96 -22.46
CA LYS A 705 8.00 -14.88 -22.43
C LYS A 705 8.49 -13.66 -21.64
N GLN A 706 9.16 -13.92 -20.54
CA GLN A 706 9.76 -12.91 -19.68
C GLN A 706 11.15 -13.37 -19.28
N PHE A 707 12.11 -12.50 -19.38
CA PHE A 707 13.51 -12.75 -19.03
C PHE A 707 14.23 -11.43 -18.80
N ARG A 708 15.37 -11.52 -18.13
CA ARG A 708 16.26 -10.40 -17.85
C ARG A 708 17.24 -10.28 -19.02
N THR A 709 17.08 -9.27 -19.84
CA THR A 709 17.90 -9.09 -21.07
C THR A 709 19.39 -9.04 -20.75
N GLU A 710 19.77 -8.46 -19.61
CA GLU A 710 21.18 -8.41 -19.19
C GLU A 710 21.76 -9.80 -18.88
N ALA A 711 20.96 -10.72 -18.34
CA ALA A 711 21.40 -12.11 -18.13
C ALA A 711 21.68 -12.80 -19.46
N ILE A 712 20.85 -12.55 -20.47
CA ILE A 712 21.07 -13.08 -21.85
C ILE A 712 22.35 -12.47 -22.44
N ARG A 713 22.57 -11.15 -22.32
CA ARG A 713 23.79 -10.47 -22.82
C ARG A 713 25.07 -11.07 -22.21
N VAL A 714 25.08 -11.24 -20.90
CA VAL A 714 26.23 -11.81 -20.17
C VAL A 714 26.43 -13.28 -20.53
N GLY A 715 25.35 -14.06 -20.64
CA GLY A 715 25.37 -15.44 -21.07
C GLY A 715 25.92 -15.62 -22.49
N PHE A 716 25.48 -14.80 -23.44
CA PHE A 716 25.97 -14.80 -24.82
C PHE A 716 27.44 -14.41 -24.89
N LYS A 717 27.85 -13.37 -24.16
CA LYS A 717 29.28 -12.96 -24.06
C LYS A 717 30.15 -14.12 -23.59
N LYS A 718 29.72 -14.81 -22.54
CA LYS A 718 30.47 -15.96 -21.98
C LYS A 718 30.53 -17.13 -22.96
N ALA A 719 29.38 -17.57 -23.49
CA ALA A 719 29.30 -18.65 -24.45
C ALA A 719 30.15 -18.34 -25.69
N TYR A 720 30.15 -17.11 -26.19
CA TYR A 720 30.99 -16.69 -27.29
C TYR A 720 32.48 -16.78 -26.97
N SER A 721 32.91 -16.39 -25.78
CA SER A 721 34.31 -16.50 -25.33
C SER A 721 34.75 -17.96 -25.18
N GLU A 722 33.85 -18.85 -24.79
CA GLU A 722 34.04 -20.29 -24.66
C GLU A 722 33.90 -21.04 -26.00
N LYS A 723 33.53 -20.33 -27.10
CA LYS A 723 33.26 -20.86 -28.43
C LYS A 723 32.07 -21.84 -28.49
N ASP A 724 31.16 -21.73 -27.51
CA ASP A 724 29.92 -22.51 -27.48
C ASP A 724 28.80 -21.77 -28.22
N PHE A 725 28.92 -21.80 -29.56
CA PHE A 725 27.99 -21.10 -30.45
C PHE A 725 26.62 -21.76 -30.50
N GLU A 726 26.53 -23.09 -30.26
CA GLU A 726 25.25 -23.80 -30.19
C GLU A 726 24.36 -23.29 -29.09
N LYS A 727 24.97 -22.96 -27.92
CA LYS A 727 24.25 -22.39 -26.80
C LYS A 727 23.64 -21.02 -27.12
N ILE A 728 24.35 -20.17 -27.86
CA ILE A 728 23.85 -18.85 -28.27
C ILE A 728 22.66 -19.00 -29.22
N VAL A 729 22.77 -19.86 -30.26
CA VAL A 729 21.70 -20.08 -31.22
C VAL A 729 20.49 -20.73 -30.55
N LYS A 730 20.69 -21.73 -29.69
CA LYS A 730 19.63 -22.41 -28.94
C LYS A 730 18.76 -21.43 -28.11
N VAL A 731 19.37 -20.45 -27.46
CA VAL A 731 18.64 -19.43 -26.70
C VAL A 731 18.08 -18.39 -27.65
N GLY A 732 18.86 -17.89 -28.62
CA GLY A 732 18.45 -16.85 -29.55
C GLY A 732 17.18 -17.24 -30.36
N ASP A 733 17.08 -18.46 -30.87
CA ASP A 733 15.89 -18.96 -31.56
C ASP A 733 14.62 -18.98 -30.71
N ARG A 734 14.80 -18.92 -29.39
CA ARG A 734 13.71 -18.96 -28.42
C ARG A 734 13.36 -17.59 -27.83
N LEU A 735 14.12 -16.55 -28.20
CA LEU A 735 13.76 -15.16 -27.92
C LEU A 735 12.78 -14.64 -28.98
N PRO A 736 11.98 -13.61 -28.68
CA PRO A 736 11.28 -12.84 -29.71
C PRO A 736 12.29 -12.20 -30.66
N GLU A 737 12.08 -12.34 -31.95
CA GLU A 737 13.00 -11.85 -32.99
C GLU A 737 13.31 -10.35 -32.88
N THR A 738 12.31 -9.57 -32.56
CA THR A 738 12.45 -8.11 -32.35
C THR A 738 13.50 -7.75 -31.29
N ILE A 739 13.69 -8.58 -30.28
CA ILE A 739 14.62 -8.28 -29.18
C ILE A 739 16.08 -8.48 -29.65
N ILE A 740 16.34 -9.51 -30.44
CA ILE A 740 17.67 -9.72 -30.99
C ILE A 740 18.00 -8.58 -31.95
N GLN A 741 17.03 -8.18 -32.80
CA GLN A 741 17.22 -7.13 -33.81
C GLN A 741 17.40 -5.72 -33.21
N GLU A 742 16.75 -5.45 -32.05
CA GLU A 742 16.80 -4.15 -31.37
C GLU A 742 18.02 -4.00 -30.44
N ASP A 743 18.70 -5.09 -30.12
CA ASP A 743 19.87 -5.11 -29.23
C ASP A 743 21.15 -5.40 -29.97
N ASP A 744 21.96 -4.40 -30.28
CA ASP A 744 23.20 -4.50 -31.03
C ASP A 744 24.18 -5.58 -30.54
N LYS A 745 24.23 -5.80 -29.19
CA LYS A 745 25.10 -6.81 -28.58
C LYS A 745 24.54 -8.23 -28.80
N LEU A 746 23.25 -8.42 -28.59
CA LEU A 746 22.63 -9.72 -28.80
C LEU A 746 22.67 -10.09 -30.27
N LEU A 747 22.36 -9.14 -31.16
CA LEU A 747 22.42 -9.33 -32.61
C LEU A 747 23.84 -9.73 -33.05
N MET A 748 24.86 -9.01 -32.60
CA MET A 748 26.25 -9.29 -32.92
C MET A 748 26.68 -10.71 -32.50
N TYR A 749 26.35 -11.15 -31.29
CA TYR A 749 26.70 -12.50 -30.82
C TYR A 749 25.90 -13.57 -31.54
N TYR A 750 24.62 -13.34 -31.77
CA TYR A 750 23.74 -14.29 -32.43
C TYR A 750 24.13 -14.50 -33.90
N ASP A 751 24.28 -13.42 -34.68
CA ASP A 751 24.69 -13.49 -36.12
C ASP A 751 26.05 -14.15 -36.28
N ASN A 752 27.04 -13.77 -35.46
CA ASN A 752 28.35 -14.40 -35.51
C ASN A 752 28.28 -15.89 -35.13
N ALA A 753 27.43 -16.29 -34.20
CA ALA A 753 27.25 -17.71 -33.86
C ALA A 753 26.61 -18.48 -34.99
N CYS A 754 25.57 -17.96 -35.66
CA CYS A 754 24.94 -18.54 -36.84
C CYS A 754 25.97 -18.74 -37.99
N ILE A 755 26.75 -17.68 -38.28
CA ILE A 755 27.79 -17.77 -39.31
C ILE A 755 28.84 -18.85 -38.97
N ARG A 756 29.24 -19.00 -37.71
CA ARG A 756 30.22 -20.01 -37.25
C ARG A 756 29.67 -21.42 -37.32
N LEU A 757 28.37 -21.62 -37.22
CA LEU A 757 27.70 -22.91 -37.31
C LEU A 757 27.23 -23.24 -38.77
N GLY A 758 27.38 -22.27 -39.70
CA GLY A 758 26.95 -22.44 -41.09
C GLY A 758 25.41 -22.37 -41.26
N LEU A 759 24.74 -21.69 -40.39
CA LEU A 759 23.27 -21.48 -40.36
C LEU A 759 22.88 -20.20 -41.08
#